data_24f70d651047c6b23f8a55d304c35d2a
#
_entry.id   24f70d651047c6b23f8a55d304c35d2a
#
_cell.length_a   1.000
_cell.length_b   1.000
_cell.length_c   1.000
_cell.angle_alpha   90.00
_cell.angle_beta   90.00
_cell.angle_gamma   90.00
#
_symmetry.space_group_name_H-M   'P 1'
#
loop_
_entity.id
_entity.type
_entity.pdbx_description
1 polymer ?
#
loop_
_entity_poly.entity_id
_entity_poly.type
_entity_poly.pdbx_seq_one_letter_code
_entity_poly.pdbx_strand_id
1 'polypeptide(L)'
;MRIGSAIALVLSLAACGHDPVSSTDASPTGDGNGVQPFQPTLGAHWDPTHTEVVFRVGSTRATRLELDLFDQPAGAAAVKTLVMDRDGDSTFIAHVAAADLPATIYYGYRAWGPNWPYDAAWTPGSAAGWIADVDAQGNRMNPNKLVFDPYALELSHDPQTPAQGDGTAYAVGSHRELDSAAIAPKGIVLDEDTVDFGAQPARTVRDDVIYEVHVRGFTEAAGGDCAGTYAAAAARADDLHALGITAIELMPLAETQNDRNDVDPASDNGDNYWGYSTLAYFAPDRRYACDRSPGGPTRELRAMVKAFHDRGIKVLVDVVYNHTAEGGGSSLYSLRGLDNAGYYQLDAAGTGYTSSNGVGADVAAQKPLARGLILDSLHYWHESLGFDGFRFDLAPVLGNATVGGFHFDPAALPQTIAQQFPDTVLIAEPWAVVANSYEVGHFPAGWSEWNDRFRDTIREDQNENGTTAISPGTLATRLAGSKDVYANRSPSAGITYLVSHDGFTLHDLYACDASANAQAWPYGPSNGGSTSNHAWSHGGDPVAQRQAIRTGLALELLSAGVPMIEGGDEVAHGIRCNNNPYNLDSPATWIDYAPETDPLWTFTQRLLAFRAAHPSLRPDGWFAPTWLDDTGHVASGAYLGDATKPILAWQMTSEPLYVAYNRSPNKVTITLPAPPSGMAWYRAANTASFLEASANFTRPGEETPVQATYDLDGRALMILVAR
;
A
#
# COMPACT_ATOMS: atom_id res chain seq x y z
N MET A 1 25.17 60.27 -25.84
CA MET A 1 26.64 60.48 -25.83
C MET A 1 27.15 59.94 -24.51
N ARG A 2 28.11 58.97 -24.55
CA ARG A 2 28.80 58.22 -23.49
C ARG A 2 28.08 57.01 -22.93
N ILE A 3 28.37 55.92 -23.42
CA ILE A 3 29.00 54.63 -23.23
C ILE A 3 29.57 54.45 -21.82
N GLY A 4 29.08 53.48 -21.09
CA GLY A 4 29.63 52.99 -19.83
C GLY A 4 29.53 51.46 -19.79
N SER A 5 30.66 50.79 -19.95
CA SER A 5 30.86 49.35 -19.99
C SER A 5 30.55 48.69 -18.63
N ALA A 6 29.82 47.61 -18.62
CA ALA A 6 29.67 46.70 -17.49
C ALA A 6 30.69 45.57 -17.62
N ILE A 7 31.53 45.42 -16.64
CA ILE A 7 32.51 44.35 -16.48
C ILE A 7 31.74 43.14 -15.87
N ALA A 8 31.69 42.04 -16.59
CA ALA A 8 31.20 40.76 -16.07
C ALA A 8 32.33 40.09 -15.27
N LEU A 9 32.08 39.88 -13.99
CA LEU A 9 32.94 39.09 -13.11
C LEU A 9 32.52 37.62 -13.23
N VAL A 10 33.35 36.81 -13.86
CA VAL A 10 33.19 35.36 -13.91
C VAL A 10 33.76 34.78 -12.63
N LEU A 11 32.89 34.31 -11.71
CA LEU A 11 33.29 33.46 -10.61
C LEU A 11 33.25 31.99 -11.08
N SER A 12 34.43 31.40 -11.21
CA SER A 12 34.59 29.98 -11.41
C SER A 12 34.33 29.24 -10.09
N LEU A 13 33.15 28.58 -9.96
CA LEU A 13 32.95 27.55 -8.96
C LEU A 13 33.54 26.26 -9.49
N ALA A 14 34.55 25.75 -8.80
CA ALA A 14 35.06 24.40 -8.98
C ALA A 14 33.99 23.42 -8.48
N ALA A 15 33.27 22.76 -9.39
CA ALA A 15 32.46 21.65 -9.09
C ALA A 15 33.37 20.42 -8.91
N CYS A 16 33.38 19.83 -7.73
CA CYS A 16 33.85 18.47 -7.53
C CYS A 16 32.93 17.54 -8.32
N GLY A 17 33.44 17.01 -9.43
CA GLY A 17 32.75 16.01 -10.22
C GLY A 17 32.62 14.72 -9.43
N HIS A 18 31.39 14.34 -9.18
CA HIS A 18 31.05 12.93 -9.03
C HIS A 18 30.66 12.48 -10.44
N ASP A 19 31.43 11.57 -10.98
CA ASP A 19 31.09 10.88 -12.22
C ASP A 19 29.77 10.12 -11.98
N PRO A 20 28.76 10.30 -12.85
CA PRO A 20 27.59 9.41 -12.81
C PRO A 20 28.06 8.03 -13.25
N VAL A 21 27.88 7.05 -12.39
CA VAL A 21 27.93 5.64 -12.78
C VAL A 21 26.94 5.47 -13.92
N SER A 22 27.43 5.20 -15.11
CA SER A 22 26.61 4.90 -16.26
C SER A 22 25.86 3.61 -16.01
N SER A 23 24.59 3.71 -15.60
CA SER A 23 23.65 2.61 -15.76
C SER A 23 23.47 2.41 -17.26
N THR A 24 23.98 1.30 -17.76
CA THR A 24 23.63 0.86 -19.12
C THR A 24 22.16 0.48 -19.10
N ASP A 25 21.36 1.29 -19.78
CA ASP A 25 19.98 0.96 -20.15
C ASP A 25 19.92 -0.45 -20.76
N ALA A 26 19.31 -1.35 -20.05
CA ALA A 26 18.71 -2.54 -20.58
C ALA A 26 17.40 -2.77 -19.83
N SER A 27 16.30 -2.22 -20.36
CA SER A 27 14.98 -2.75 -20.02
C SER A 27 15.00 -4.24 -20.28
N PRO A 28 14.67 -5.11 -19.34
CA PRO A 28 14.61 -6.54 -19.58
C PRO A 28 13.42 -6.84 -20.50
N THR A 29 13.67 -7.01 -21.78
CA THR A 29 12.73 -7.70 -22.68
C THR A 29 12.80 -9.18 -22.31
N GLY A 30 11.77 -9.66 -21.58
CA GLY A 30 11.73 -10.99 -21.02
C GLY A 30 11.70 -12.09 -22.08
N ASP A 31 12.83 -12.74 -22.18
CA ASP A 31 12.93 -14.12 -22.63
C ASP A 31 13.36 -14.91 -21.37
N GLY A 32 12.52 -15.77 -20.83
CA GLY A 32 12.65 -16.64 -19.65
C GLY A 32 14.01 -17.05 -19.08
N ASN A 33 14.97 -16.16 -19.08
CA ASN A 33 16.26 -16.29 -18.41
C ASN A 33 16.19 -15.46 -17.12
N GLY A 34 16.52 -16.08 -15.98
CA GLY A 34 16.51 -15.43 -14.68
C GLY A 34 17.29 -14.09 -14.70
N VAL A 35 16.72 -13.10 -14.02
CA VAL A 35 17.30 -11.76 -13.88
C VAL A 35 18.30 -11.78 -12.70
N GLN A 36 19.39 -11.01 -12.81
CA GLN A 36 20.28 -10.80 -11.64
C GLN A 36 19.52 -9.93 -10.61
N PRO A 37 19.49 -10.35 -9.33
CA PRO A 37 18.82 -9.58 -8.31
C PRO A 37 19.52 -8.24 -8.09
N PHE A 38 18.75 -7.20 -7.77
CA PHE A 38 19.30 -5.95 -7.25
C PHE A 38 20.00 -6.20 -5.93
N GLN A 39 21.23 -5.76 -5.82
CA GLN A 39 22.01 -5.84 -4.58
C GLN A 39 22.33 -4.42 -4.09
N PRO A 40 21.75 -3.98 -2.97
CA PRO A 40 22.14 -2.72 -2.36
C PRO A 40 23.62 -2.77 -1.91
N THR A 41 24.24 -1.61 -1.80
CA THR A 41 25.63 -1.55 -1.32
C THR A 41 25.77 -1.91 0.16
N LEU A 42 24.71 -1.71 0.97
CA LEU A 42 24.62 -2.14 2.37
C LEU A 42 23.96 -3.50 2.47
N GLY A 43 24.08 -4.13 3.64
CA GLY A 43 23.58 -5.47 3.89
C GLY A 43 24.70 -6.53 3.95
N ALA A 44 24.28 -7.79 3.95
CA ALA A 44 25.16 -8.95 3.97
C ALA A 44 25.04 -9.71 2.64
N HIS A 45 26.12 -9.75 1.86
CA HIS A 45 26.13 -10.32 0.52
C HIS A 45 27.30 -11.27 0.32
N TRP A 46 27.04 -12.39 -0.34
CA TRP A 46 28.07 -13.23 -0.87
C TRP A 46 28.89 -12.48 -1.93
N ASP A 47 30.20 -12.66 -1.93
CA ASP A 47 31.00 -12.22 -3.06
C ASP A 47 30.67 -13.06 -4.31
N PRO A 48 30.91 -12.56 -5.54
CA PRO A 48 30.54 -13.29 -6.77
C PRO A 48 31.18 -14.67 -6.93
N THR A 49 32.19 -14.99 -6.13
CA THR A 49 32.87 -16.28 -6.15
C THR A 49 32.47 -17.21 -5.00
N HIS A 50 31.56 -16.79 -4.14
CA HIS A 50 31.12 -17.48 -2.92
C HIS A 50 32.27 -17.88 -2.00
N THR A 51 33.34 -17.09 -1.97
CA THR A 51 34.49 -17.32 -1.10
C THR A 51 34.42 -16.59 0.22
N GLU A 52 33.60 -15.55 0.30
CA GLU A 52 33.34 -14.78 1.52
C GLU A 52 31.95 -14.15 1.50
N VAL A 53 31.46 -13.78 2.69
CA VAL A 53 30.31 -12.85 2.85
C VAL A 53 30.85 -11.51 3.30
N VAL A 54 30.39 -10.45 2.65
CA VAL A 54 30.72 -9.08 2.98
C VAL A 54 29.52 -8.45 3.70
N PHE A 55 29.74 -8.02 4.93
CA PHE A 55 28.74 -7.33 5.74
C PHE A 55 29.02 -5.83 5.72
N ARG A 56 28.03 -5.02 5.32
CA ARG A 56 28.13 -3.56 5.33
C ARG A 56 26.92 -2.96 6.02
N VAL A 57 27.15 -2.03 6.95
CA VAL A 57 26.08 -1.35 7.68
C VAL A 57 26.33 0.14 7.79
N GLY A 58 25.27 0.93 7.65
CA GLY A 58 25.33 2.39 7.66
C GLY A 58 25.18 2.97 9.06
N SER A 59 26.13 3.82 9.49
CA SER A 59 25.99 4.70 10.65
C SER A 59 26.97 5.89 10.55
N THR A 60 26.45 7.09 10.67
CA THR A 60 27.24 8.35 10.71
C THR A 60 27.72 8.66 12.12
N ARG A 61 27.15 8.03 13.13
CA ARG A 61 27.37 8.35 14.55
C ARG A 61 28.12 7.29 15.34
N ALA A 62 28.06 6.04 14.93
CA ALA A 62 28.79 4.98 15.60
C ALA A 62 30.30 5.24 15.54
N THR A 63 30.99 5.02 16.66
CA THR A 63 32.46 5.11 16.76
C THR A 63 33.10 3.74 16.64
N ARG A 64 32.32 2.66 16.88
CA ARG A 64 32.69 1.25 16.76
C ARG A 64 31.44 0.43 16.47
N LEU A 65 31.55 -0.53 15.58
CA LEU A 65 30.58 -1.61 15.38
C LEU A 65 31.26 -2.96 15.50
N GLU A 66 30.55 -3.90 16.07
CA GLU A 66 30.93 -5.32 16.08
C GLU A 66 29.84 -6.12 15.41
N LEU A 67 30.26 -7.04 14.54
CA LEU A 67 29.42 -8.07 13.92
C LEU A 67 29.46 -9.32 14.78
N ASP A 68 28.31 -9.75 15.29
CA ASP A 68 28.10 -11.03 15.95
C ASP A 68 27.49 -12.04 14.97
N LEU A 69 28.12 -13.19 14.77
CA LEU A 69 27.63 -14.31 13.97
C LEU A 69 27.11 -15.41 14.89
N PHE A 70 26.02 -16.06 14.48
CA PHE A 70 25.34 -17.11 15.24
C PHE A 70 25.02 -18.29 14.32
N ASP A 71 24.96 -19.50 14.90
CA ASP A 71 24.51 -20.74 14.25
C ASP A 71 23.04 -21.09 14.61
N GLN A 72 22.41 -20.29 15.48
CA GLN A 72 21.04 -20.49 15.94
C GLN A 72 20.27 -19.17 15.90
N PRO A 73 18.96 -19.21 15.61
CA PRO A 73 18.12 -18.01 15.55
C PRO A 73 17.97 -17.31 16.91
N ALA A 74 17.96 -18.07 17.99
CA ALA A 74 17.76 -17.57 19.35
C ALA A 74 18.49 -18.43 20.40
N GLY A 75 18.65 -17.93 21.62
CA GLY A 75 19.13 -18.68 22.78
C GLY A 75 20.64 -19.01 22.81
N ALA A 76 21.38 -18.73 21.75
CA ALA A 76 22.80 -19.07 21.64
C ALA A 76 23.71 -17.84 21.83
N ALA A 77 24.95 -18.08 22.28
CA ALA A 77 26.01 -17.09 22.22
C ALA A 77 26.53 -16.95 20.78
N ALA A 78 27.09 -15.80 20.44
CA ALA A 78 27.76 -15.60 19.16
C ALA A 78 28.90 -16.64 18.99
N VAL A 79 28.94 -17.32 17.85
CA VAL A 79 30.00 -18.24 17.49
C VAL A 79 31.25 -17.50 17.05
N LYS A 80 31.10 -16.25 16.59
CA LYS A 80 32.19 -15.38 16.20
C LYS A 80 31.78 -13.93 16.36
N THR A 81 32.65 -13.09 16.90
CA THR A 81 32.49 -11.63 16.96
C THR A 81 33.68 -11.00 16.22
N LEU A 82 33.38 -10.04 15.35
CA LEU A 82 34.38 -9.28 14.59
C LEU A 82 34.18 -7.80 14.79
N VAL A 83 35.29 -7.07 15.00
CA VAL A 83 35.26 -5.61 14.90
C VAL A 83 35.19 -5.24 13.44
N MET A 84 34.24 -4.40 13.08
CA MET A 84 34.09 -3.92 11.70
C MET A 84 35.05 -2.76 11.43
N ASP A 85 35.62 -2.75 10.25
CA ASP A 85 36.44 -1.64 9.78
C ASP A 85 35.55 -0.51 9.27
N ARG A 86 36.01 0.74 9.44
CA ARG A 86 35.30 1.89 8.91
C ARG A 86 35.63 2.06 7.42
N ASP A 87 34.60 2.12 6.58
CA ASP A 87 34.69 2.34 5.14
C ASP A 87 34.02 3.68 4.78
N GLY A 88 34.82 4.73 4.66
CA GLY A 88 34.34 6.09 4.49
C GLY A 88 33.72 6.71 5.76
N ASP A 89 32.82 7.69 5.57
CA ASP A 89 32.31 8.51 6.68
C ASP A 89 31.08 7.90 7.37
N SER A 90 30.37 7.00 6.68
CA SER A 90 29.05 6.50 7.16
C SER A 90 28.85 4.98 7.05
N THR A 91 29.88 4.23 6.68
CA THR A 91 29.77 2.78 6.48
C THR A 91 30.80 2.04 7.34
N PHE A 92 30.41 0.86 7.82
CA PHE A 92 31.27 -0.11 8.45
C PHE A 92 31.21 -1.41 7.66
N ILE A 93 32.36 -2.11 7.54
CA ILE A 93 32.51 -3.29 6.72
C ILE A 93 33.21 -4.41 7.49
N ALA A 94 32.80 -5.65 7.25
CA ALA A 94 33.51 -6.85 7.67
C ALA A 94 33.49 -7.90 6.56
N HIS A 95 34.62 -8.58 6.37
CA HIS A 95 34.80 -9.68 5.43
C HIS A 95 34.91 -10.98 6.20
N VAL A 96 34.12 -11.98 5.87
CA VAL A 96 34.14 -13.28 6.55
C VAL A 96 34.26 -14.39 5.51
N ALA A 97 35.38 -15.09 5.52
CA ALA A 97 35.62 -16.20 4.62
C ALA A 97 34.55 -17.30 4.78
N ALA A 98 34.10 -17.91 3.70
CA ALA A 98 33.09 -18.97 3.69
C ALA A 98 33.43 -20.12 4.63
N ALA A 99 34.73 -20.47 4.77
CA ALA A 99 35.18 -21.52 5.67
C ALA A 99 34.99 -21.21 7.17
N ASP A 100 34.77 -19.95 7.52
CA ASP A 100 34.58 -19.44 8.89
C ASP A 100 33.12 -19.22 9.24
N LEU A 101 32.20 -19.49 8.32
CA LEU A 101 30.78 -19.26 8.47
C LEU A 101 30.01 -20.52 8.90
N PRO A 102 28.97 -20.42 9.73
CA PRO A 102 28.07 -21.54 10.00
C PRO A 102 27.22 -21.87 8.75
N ALA A 103 26.60 -23.07 8.72
CA ALA A 103 25.80 -23.54 7.60
C ALA A 103 24.56 -22.65 7.35
N THR A 104 23.91 -22.17 8.41
CA THR A 104 22.93 -21.07 8.36
C THR A 104 23.54 -19.90 9.09
N ILE A 105 23.61 -18.77 8.43
CA ILE A 105 24.31 -17.60 8.94
C ILE A 105 23.29 -16.63 9.50
N TYR A 106 23.17 -16.61 10.84
CA TYR A 106 22.41 -15.58 11.55
C TYR A 106 23.38 -14.52 12.02
N TYR A 107 23.00 -13.23 11.96
CA TYR A 107 23.88 -12.14 12.32
C TYR A 107 23.16 -10.93 12.90
N GLY A 108 23.89 -10.11 13.62
CA GLY A 108 23.47 -8.82 14.13
C GLY A 108 24.64 -7.96 14.55
N TYR A 109 24.37 -6.74 14.95
CA TYR A 109 25.39 -5.75 15.26
C TYR A 109 25.32 -5.25 16.70
N ARG A 110 26.49 -4.90 17.28
CA ARG A 110 26.60 -4.13 18.50
C ARG A 110 27.23 -2.78 18.19
N ALA A 111 26.66 -1.70 18.73
CA ALA A 111 27.07 -0.35 18.39
C ALA A 111 27.51 0.44 19.62
N TRP A 112 28.63 1.15 19.48
CA TRP A 112 29.11 2.16 20.41
C TRP A 112 29.15 3.53 19.73
N GLY A 113 28.91 4.58 20.49
CA GLY A 113 28.89 5.94 20.00
C GLY A 113 29.11 6.99 21.08
N PRO A 114 28.83 8.27 20.80
CA PRO A 114 29.09 9.36 21.73
C PRO A 114 28.43 9.21 23.11
N ASN A 115 27.22 8.63 23.15
CA ASN A 115 26.47 8.41 24.38
C ASN A 115 26.95 7.16 25.15
N TRP A 116 27.70 6.28 24.49
CA TRP A 116 28.30 5.08 25.08
C TRP A 116 29.60 4.75 24.34
N PRO A 117 30.73 5.45 24.62
CA PRO A 117 32.02 5.16 24.02
C PRO A 117 32.53 3.78 24.40
N TYR A 118 33.31 3.17 23.51
CA TYR A 118 33.92 1.88 23.77
C TYR A 118 34.88 1.95 24.96
N ASP A 119 34.72 1.02 25.88
CA ASP A 119 35.61 0.76 27.00
C ASP A 119 36.12 -0.68 26.92
N ALA A 120 37.44 -0.89 27.02
CA ALA A 120 38.03 -2.22 26.95
C ALA A 120 37.60 -3.17 28.11
N ALA A 121 37.04 -2.65 29.17
CA ALA A 121 36.45 -3.42 30.27
C ALA A 121 35.01 -3.86 29.98
N TRP A 122 34.41 -3.41 28.85
CA TRP A 122 33.03 -3.78 28.51
C TRP A 122 32.94 -5.28 28.21
N THR A 123 31.91 -5.89 28.75
CA THR A 123 31.46 -7.25 28.43
C THR A 123 29.92 -7.22 28.33
N PRO A 124 29.29 -8.16 27.58
CA PRO A 124 27.84 -8.25 27.56
C PRO A 124 27.22 -8.23 28.97
N GLY A 125 26.26 -7.36 29.19
CA GLY A 125 25.64 -7.16 30.50
C GLY A 125 26.32 -6.14 31.40
N SER A 126 27.35 -5.41 30.96
CA SER A 126 28.02 -4.38 31.76
C SER A 126 27.68 -2.96 31.32
N ALA A 127 27.85 -1.99 32.24
CA ALA A 127 27.71 -0.56 31.97
C ALA A 127 29.06 0.13 31.66
N ALA A 128 30.14 -0.60 31.42
CA ALA A 128 31.44 0.00 31.13
C ALA A 128 31.35 0.92 29.88
N GLY A 129 31.86 2.15 30.04
CA GLY A 129 31.76 3.19 29.00
C GLY A 129 30.45 3.97 28.95
N TRP A 130 29.41 3.59 29.69
CA TRP A 130 28.12 4.27 29.65
C TRP A 130 28.19 5.72 30.15
N ILE A 131 27.61 6.65 29.38
CA ILE A 131 27.46 8.07 29.75
C ILE A 131 25.97 8.42 29.90
N ALA A 132 25.15 8.10 28.91
CA ALA A 132 23.71 8.38 28.89
C ALA A 132 22.97 7.40 27.98
N ASP A 133 21.68 7.16 28.28
CA ASP A 133 20.81 6.36 27.36
C ASP A 133 20.47 7.16 26.08
N VAL A 134 20.44 8.47 26.17
CA VAL A 134 20.33 9.39 25.06
C VAL A 134 21.12 10.66 25.38
N ASP A 135 21.96 11.12 24.46
CA ASP A 135 22.67 12.40 24.59
C ASP A 135 21.91 13.57 23.94
N ALA A 136 22.46 14.79 24.07
CA ALA A 136 21.83 16.00 23.55
C ALA A 136 21.77 16.04 21.99
N GLN A 137 22.46 15.15 21.30
CA GLN A 137 22.45 14.99 19.85
C GLN A 137 21.55 13.82 19.41
N GLY A 138 20.85 13.19 20.34
CA GLY A 138 19.92 12.09 20.09
C GLY A 138 20.58 10.74 19.85
N ASN A 139 21.87 10.58 20.14
CA ASN A 139 22.55 9.29 20.03
C ASN A 139 22.01 8.33 21.11
N ARG A 140 21.73 7.06 20.72
CA ARG A 140 21.10 6.04 21.58
C ARG A 140 21.81 4.67 21.50
N MET A 141 23.06 4.60 21.04
CA MET A 141 23.79 3.35 20.98
C MET A 141 23.86 2.70 22.36
N ASN A 142 23.67 1.38 22.37
CA ASN A 142 23.83 0.56 23.56
C ASN A 142 24.37 -0.83 23.15
N PRO A 143 25.64 -1.15 23.45
CA PRO A 143 26.27 -2.39 23.01
C PRO A 143 25.65 -3.66 23.64
N ASN A 144 24.85 -3.53 24.70
CA ASN A 144 24.09 -4.65 25.27
C ASN A 144 22.84 -4.98 24.46
N LYS A 145 22.48 -4.17 23.45
CA LYS A 145 21.37 -4.43 22.55
C LYS A 145 21.91 -4.90 21.21
N LEU A 146 21.72 -6.19 20.92
CA LEU A 146 21.96 -6.69 19.58
C LEU A 146 20.90 -6.11 18.65
N VAL A 147 21.32 -5.44 17.60
CA VAL A 147 20.44 -4.85 16.60
C VAL A 147 20.57 -5.60 15.29
N PHE A 148 19.44 -5.89 14.65
CA PHE A 148 19.47 -6.51 13.33
C PHE A 148 19.81 -5.49 12.24
N ASP A 149 20.26 -6.01 11.10
CA ASP A 149 20.60 -5.21 9.93
C ASP A 149 19.34 -4.62 9.28
N PRO A 150 19.26 -3.31 9.07
CA PRO A 150 18.17 -2.70 8.31
C PRO A 150 18.00 -3.20 6.88
N TYR A 151 19.07 -3.77 6.30
CA TYR A 151 19.11 -4.36 4.96
C TYR A 151 19.00 -5.89 4.97
N ALA A 152 18.61 -6.51 6.09
CA ALA A 152 18.40 -7.94 6.14
C ALA A 152 17.28 -8.35 5.19
N LEU A 153 17.56 -9.33 4.32
CA LEU A 153 16.60 -9.90 3.37
C LEU A 153 15.63 -10.88 4.03
N GLU A 154 15.94 -11.33 5.24
CA GLU A 154 15.10 -12.19 6.07
C GLU A 154 15.50 -12.05 7.53
N LEU A 155 14.51 -12.11 8.44
CA LEU A 155 14.73 -12.13 9.89
C LEU A 155 14.43 -13.52 10.45
N SER A 156 15.12 -13.87 11.54
CA SER A 156 14.94 -15.16 12.22
C SER A 156 13.59 -15.28 12.94
N HIS A 157 13.09 -14.20 13.51
CA HIS A 157 11.83 -14.12 14.27
C HIS A 157 11.52 -12.64 14.61
N ASP A 158 10.33 -12.37 15.13
CA ASP A 158 9.94 -11.05 15.62
C ASP A 158 10.61 -10.72 16.96
N PRO A 159 10.79 -9.42 17.29
CA PRO A 159 11.15 -9.01 18.64
C PRO A 159 10.10 -9.48 19.63
N GLN A 160 10.51 -10.14 20.71
CA GLN A 160 9.58 -10.48 21.78
C GLN A 160 9.08 -9.23 22.49
N THR A 161 7.77 -9.13 22.68
CA THR A 161 7.16 -8.06 23.47
C THR A 161 7.22 -8.39 24.96
N PRO A 162 7.06 -7.39 25.87
CA PRO A 162 6.95 -7.67 27.30
C PRO A 162 5.82 -8.65 27.65
N ALA A 163 4.75 -8.69 26.86
CA ALA A 163 3.64 -9.63 27.06
C ALA A 163 4.03 -11.08 26.71
N GLN A 164 4.98 -11.28 25.83
CA GLN A 164 5.50 -12.60 25.41
C GLN A 164 6.66 -13.09 26.28
N GLY A 165 7.25 -12.24 27.15
CA GLY A 165 8.36 -12.60 28.01
C GLY A 165 9.39 -11.49 28.18
N ASP A 166 10.64 -11.71 27.74
CA ASP A 166 11.77 -10.82 28.02
C ASP A 166 11.93 -9.62 27.08
N GLY A 167 10.86 -9.12 26.47
CA GLY A 167 10.89 -7.91 25.63
C GLY A 167 11.49 -6.68 26.33
N THR A 168 11.54 -6.68 27.66
CA THR A 168 12.27 -5.67 28.45
C THR A 168 13.77 -5.65 28.16
N ALA A 169 14.35 -6.72 27.63
CA ALA A 169 15.77 -6.76 27.23
C ALA A 169 16.12 -5.77 26.11
N TYR A 170 15.14 -5.33 25.30
CA TYR A 170 15.38 -4.28 24.29
C TYR A 170 15.35 -2.87 24.86
N ALA A 171 14.81 -2.70 26.08
CA ALA A 171 14.64 -1.39 26.69
C ALA A 171 15.96 -0.82 27.24
N VAL A 172 16.00 0.49 27.38
CA VAL A 172 17.09 1.25 28.04
C VAL A 172 16.68 1.63 29.48
N GLY A 173 17.32 2.58 30.10
CA GLY A 173 17.04 3.00 31.46
C GLY A 173 17.47 1.94 32.49
N SER A 174 16.54 1.45 33.29
CA SER A 174 16.82 0.37 34.26
C SER A 174 17.22 -0.96 33.64
N HIS A 175 16.95 -1.14 32.35
CA HIS A 175 17.23 -2.37 31.60
C HIS A 175 18.45 -2.26 30.65
N ARG A 176 19.21 -1.14 30.71
CA ARG A 176 20.32 -0.88 29.78
C ARG A 176 21.40 -1.94 29.79
N GLU A 177 21.60 -2.61 30.93
CA GLU A 177 22.62 -3.66 31.10
C GLU A 177 22.13 -5.06 30.70
N LEU A 178 20.85 -5.26 30.40
CA LEU A 178 20.37 -6.54 29.90
C LEU A 178 20.88 -6.77 28.49
N ASP A 179 21.58 -7.88 28.28
CA ASP A 179 22.01 -8.30 26.93
C ASP A 179 20.84 -8.92 26.18
N SER A 180 20.48 -8.34 25.03
CA SER A 180 19.35 -8.83 24.22
C SER A 180 19.73 -9.94 23.23
N ALA A 181 20.99 -10.29 23.06
CA ALA A 181 21.46 -11.16 21.99
C ALA A 181 20.77 -12.54 21.94
N ALA A 182 20.38 -13.07 23.10
CA ALA A 182 19.70 -14.37 23.18
C ALA A 182 18.29 -14.38 22.59
N ILE A 183 17.61 -13.20 22.55
CA ILE A 183 16.21 -13.06 22.12
C ILE A 183 16.04 -12.08 20.97
N ALA A 184 17.09 -11.39 20.55
CA ALA A 184 17.02 -10.41 19.47
C ALA A 184 16.81 -11.10 18.13
N PRO A 185 15.95 -10.56 17.25
CA PRO A 185 15.92 -10.96 15.86
C PRO A 185 17.30 -10.82 15.23
N LYS A 186 17.60 -11.72 14.32
CA LYS A 186 18.86 -11.75 13.58
C LYS A 186 18.59 -11.73 12.10
N GLY A 187 19.38 -11.00 11.33
CA GLY A 187 19.38 -11.12 9.88
C GLY A 187 19.84 -12.52 9.47
N ILE A 188 19.33 -13.03 8.37
CA ILE A 188 19.75 -14.29 7.76
C ILE A 188 20.43 -13.93 6.45
N VAL A 189 21.65 -14.45 6.24
CA VAL A 189 22.34 -14.30 4.95
C VAL A 189 21.73 -15.29 3.97
N LEU A 190 21.15 -14.76 2.90
CA LEU A 190 20.62 -15.56 1.80
C LEU A 190 21.63 -15.64 0.65
N ASP A 191 21.53 -16.70 -0.11
CA ASP A 191 22.30 -16.92 -1.34
C ASP A 191 21.32 -16.82 -2.51
N GLU A 192 21.39 -15.72 -3.26
CA GLU A 192 20.48 -15.41 -4.35
C GLU A 192 21.25 -15.13 -5.63
N ASP A 193 21.33 -16.13 -6.52
CA ASP A 193 22.05 -15.99 -7.79
C ASP A 193 21.21 -15.36 -8.91
N THR A 194 20.01 -15.87 -9.11
CA THR A 194 19.08 -15.41 -10.16
C THR A 194 17.63 -15.48 -9.68
N VAL A 195 16.78 -14.60 -10.21
CA VAL A 195 15.38 -14.53 -9.84
C VAL A 195 14.49 -14.69 -11.08
N ASP A 196 13.34 -15.34 -10.92
CA ASP A 196 12.30 -15.47 -11.93
C ASP A 196 10.95 -15.10 -11.28
N PHE A 197 10.40 -13.99 -11.69
CA PHE A 197 9.07 -13.50 -11.30
C PHE A 197 8.15 -13.32 -12.52
N GLY A 198 8.51 -13.91 -13.68
CA GLY A 198 7.76 -13.76 -14.93
C GLY A 198 7.96 -12.40 -15.60
N ALA A 199 7.21 -12.16 -16.65
CA ALA A 199 7.24 -10.90 -17.40
C ALA A 199 6.25 -9.90 -16.79
N GLN A 200 6.74 -8.75 -16.35
CA GLN A 200 5.89 -7.66 -15.84
C GLN A 200 4.92 -7.16 -16.92
N PRO A 201 3.61 -7.02 -16.61
CA PRO A 201 2.62 -6.61 -17.60
C PRO A 201 2.80 -5.16 -18.03
N ALA A 202 3.15 -4.94 -19.31
CA ALA A 202 3.38 -3.62 -19.92
C ALA A 202 2.06 -2.88 -20.19
N ARG A 203 1.32 -2.49 -19.18
CA ARG A 203 0.05 -1.77 -19.29
C ARG A 203 0.10 -0.48 -18.48
N THR A 204 -0.48 0.62 -18.99
CA THR A 204 -0.57 1.88 -18.25
C THR A 204 -1.56 1.76 -17.10
N VAL A 205 -1.33 2.47 -16.00
CA VAL A 205 -2.22 2.48 -14.81
C VAL A 205 -3.65 2.89 -15.17
N ARG A 206 -3.86 3.72 -16.18
CA ARG A 206 -5.18 4.10 -16.70
C ARG A 206 -6.06 2.89 -17.05
N ASP A 207 -5.43 1.84 -17.56
CA ASP A 207 -6.13 0.63 -18.04
C ASP A 207 -6.24 -0.44 -16.97
N ASP A 208 -5.75 -0.16 -15.74
CA ASP A 208 -5.83 -1.08 -14.63
C ASP A 208 -7.20 -1.00 -13.91
N VAL A 209 -7.57 -2.10 -13.32
CA VAL A 209 -8.57 -2.26 -12.26
C VAL A 209 -7.84 -2.94 -11.12
N ILE A 210 -7.75 -2.24 -10.00
CA ILE A 210 -6.99 -2.67 -8.83
C ILE A 210 -7.91 -3.47 -7.90
N TYR A 211 -7.37 -4.55 -7.32
CA TYR A 211 -8.01 -5.37 -6.31
C TYR A 211 -7.14 -5.33 -5.05
N GLU A 212 -7.57 -4.55 -4.05
CA GLU A 212 -6.87 -4.44 -2.78
C GLU A 212 -7.21 -5.64 -1.89
N VAL A 213 -6.20 -6.33 -1.33
CA VAL A 213 -6.46 -7.47 -0.46
C VAL A 213 -5.31 -7.77 0.50
N HIS A 214 -5.65 -8.30 1.68
CA HIS A 214 -4.71 -8.85 2.64
C HIS A 214 -4.37 -10.30 2.29
N VAL A 215 -3.07 -10.65 2.12
CA VAL A 215 -2.66 -12.01 1.69
C VAL A 215 -3.29 -13.11 2.52
N ARG A 216 -3.26 -12.98 3.86
CA ARG A 216 -3.83 -14.00 4.74
C ARG A 216 -5.36 -14.06 4.61
N GLY A 217 -6.04 -12.92 4.71
CA GLY A 217 -7.50 -12.85 4.56
C GLY A 217 -8.01 -13.35 3.22
N PHE A 218 -7.17 -13.25 2.18
CA PHE A 218 -7.52 -13.66 0.82
C PHE A 218 -7.83 -15.16 0.68
N THR A 219 -7.16 -16.02 1.45
CA THR A 219 -7.27 -17.47 1.25
C THR A 219 -7.46 -18.29 2.53
N GLU A 220 -7.36 -17.70 3.71
CA GLU A 220 -7.41 -18.43 4.98
C GLU A 220 -8.74 -19.14 5.21
N ALA A 221 -9.86 -18.55 4.79
CA ALA A 221 -11.18 -19.16 4.92
C ALA A 221 -11.31 -20.51 4.18
N ALA A 222 -10.51 -20.75 3.13
CA ALA A 222 -10.50 -22.01 2.41
C ALA A 222 -9.90 -23.17 3.22
N GLY A 223 -9.11 -22.86 4.26
CA GLY A 223 -8.44 -23.83 5.13
C GLY A 223 -7.34 -24.64 4.42
N GLY A 224 -6.63 -25.44 5.20
CA GLY A 224 -5.51 -26.27 4.72
C GLY A 224 -4.16 -25.76 5.25
N ASP A 225 -3.12 -26.58 5.09
CA ASP A 225 -1.80 -26.35 5.72
C ASP A 225 -1.10 -25.08 5.23
N CYS A 226 -1.42 -24.60 4.02
CA CYS A 226 -0.85 -23.39 3.43
C CYS A 226 -1.92 -22.31 3.17
N ALA A 227 -3.09 -22.36 3.80
CA ALA A 227 -4.07 -21.30 3.72
C ALA A 227 -3.49 -19.97 4.26
N GLY A 228 -3.91 -18.86 3.69
CA GLY A 228 -3.43 -17.54 4.09
C GLY A 228 -1.96 -17.24 3.74
N THR A 229 -1.35 -17.98 2.80
CA THR A 229 0.05 -17.81 2.39
C THR A 229 0.21 -17.31 0.97
N TYR A 230 1.45 -16.92 0.60
CA TYR A 230 1.82 -16.57 -0.78
C TYR A 230 1.47 -17.69 -1.76
N ALA A 231 1.70 -18.95 -1.39
CA ALA A 231 1.39 -20.10 -2.24
C ALA A 231 -0.13 -20.24 -2.48
N ALA A 232 -0.95 -20.02 -1.45
CA ALA A 232 -2.40 -20.04 -1.60
C ALA A 232 -2.91 -18.85 -2.42
N ALA A 233 -2.33 -17.65 -2.23
CA ALA A 233 -2.67 -16.47 -3.02
C ALA A 233 -2.32 -16.66 -4.50
N ALA A 234 -1.16 -17.27 -4.81
CA ALA A 234 -0.77 -17.63 -6.17
C ALA A 234 -1.81 -18.50 -6.90
N ALA A 235 -2.44 -19.42 -6.17
CA ALA A 235 -3.48 -20.30 -6.72
C ALA A 235 -4.77 -19.55 -7.12
N ARG A 236 -4.99 -18.32 -6.63
CA ARG A 236 -6.13 -17.46 -6.98
C ARG A 236 -5.91 -16.61 -8.24
N ALA A 237 -4.75 -16.68 -8.87
CA ALA A 237 -4.45 -15.86 -10.05
C ALA A 237 -5.44 -16.10 -11.21
N ASP A 238 -5.87 -17.36 -11.43
CA ASP A 238 -6.86 -17.69 -12.46
C ASP A 238 -8.25 -17.09 -12.16
N ASP A 239 -8.65 -17.06 -10.88
CA ASP A 239 -9.95 -16.54 -10.46
C ASP A 239 -10.02 -15.03 -10.64
N LEU A 240 -8.97 -14.29 -10.22
CA LEU A 240 -8.90 -12.84 -10.43
C LEU A 240 -8.83 -12.47 -11.91
N HIS A 241 -8.08 -13.24 -12.70
CA HIS A 241 -8.08 -13.06 -14.15
C HIS A 241 -9.47 -13.31 -14.76
N ALA A 242 -10.16 -14.35 -14.34
CA ALA A 242 -11.52 -14.66 -14.79
C ALA A 242 -12.54 -13.61 -14.35
N LEU A 243 -12.36 -12.99 -13.18
CA LEU A 243 -13.18 -11.86 -12.71
C LEU A 243 -12.96 -10.62 -13.60
N GLY A 244 -11.74 -10.43 -14.14
CA GLY A 244 -11.36 -9.29 -14.96
C GLY A 244 -10.47 -8.27 -14.25
N ILE A 245 -9.86 -8.67 -13.13
CA ILE A 245 -8.86 -7.88 -12.40
C ILE A 245 -7.57 -7.82 -13.20
N THR A 246 -6.92 -6.69 -13.17
CA THR A 246 -5.69 -6.44 -13.94
C THR A 246 -4.50 -6.00 -13.09
N ALA A 247 -4.74 -5.61 -11.86
CA ALA A 247 -3.72 -5.36 -10.86
C ALA A 247 -4.23 -5.83 -9.48
N ILE A 248 -3.37 -6.50 -8.71
CA ILE A 248 -3.63 -6.81 -7.30
C ILE A 248 -2.77 -5.87 -6.45
N GLU A 249 -3.37 -5.22 -5.46
CA GLU A 249 -2.69 -4.41 -4.44
C GLU A 249 -2.71 -5.19 -3.13
N LEU A 250 -1.54 -5.62 -2.70
CA LEU A 250 -1.38 -6.41 -1.49
C LEU A 250 -1.07 -5.49 -0.32
N MET A 251 -1.83 -5.57 0.75
CA MET A 251 -1.52 -4.91 2.03
C MET A 251 -0.11 -5.30 2.47
N PRO A 252 0.51 -4.63 3.48
CA PRO A 252 1.94 -4.76 3.76
C PRO A 252 2.46 -6.20 3.82
N LEU A 253 3.51 -6.46 3.04
CA LEU A 253 4.17 -7.77 2.94
C LEU A 253 5.61 -7.76 3.50
N ALA A 254 6.14 -6.60 3.87
CA ALA A 254 7.41 -6.53 4.55
C ALA A 254 7.28 -7.09 5.97
N GLU A 255 8.34 -7.75 6.45
CA GLU A 255 8.36 -8.32 7.80
C GLU A 255 7.86 -7.31 8.83
N THR A 256 6.82 -7.65 9.57
CA THR A 256 6.14 -6.75 10.49
C THR A 256 6.15 -7.29 11.91
N GLN A 257 6.11 -6.38 12.87
CA GLN A 257 5.96 -6.81 14.26
C GLN A 257 4.53 -7.26 14.51
N ASN A 258 4.43 -8.47 15.00
CA ASN A 258 3.19 -9.13 15.31
C ASN A 258 3.18 -9.57 16.76
N ASP A 259 2.45 -8.88 17.59
CA ASP A 259 2.53 -9.07 19.04
C ASP A 259 2.24 -10.51 19.47
N ARG A 260 1.38 -11.25 18.74
CA ARG A 260 0.98 -12.59 19.13
C ARG A 260 0.69 -13.56 17.99
N ASN A 261 0.71 -13.17 16.73
CA ASN A 261 0.34 -14.06 15.62
C ASN A 261 1.14 -15.37 15.57
N ASP A 262 2.42 -15.30 15.93
CA ASP A 262 3.26 -16.50 15.99
C ASP A 262 2.98 -17.37 17.23
N VAL A 263 2.27 -16.83 18.23
CA VAL A 263 2.05 -17.46 19.54
C VAL A 263 0.60 -17.90 19.72
N ASP A 264 -0.35 -17.06 19.33
CA ASP A 264 -1.78 -17.29 19.46
C ASP A 264 -2.55 -16.56 18.36
N PRO A 265 -2.72 -17.19 17.18
CA PRO A 265 -3.44 -16.59 16.06
C PRO A 265 -4.93 -16.36 16.33
N ALA A 266 -5.49 -16.88 17.43
CA ALA A 266 -6.85 -16.62 17.87
C ALA A 266 -6.92 -15.56 18.98
N SER A 267 -5.83 -14.83 19.22
CA SER A 267 -5.77 -13.80 20.24
C SER A 267 -6.62 -12.58 19.85
N ASP A 268 -7.50 -12.17 20.76
CA ASP A 268 -8.31 -10.95 20.67
C ASP A 268 -7.59 -9.72 21.30
N ASN A 269 -6.29 -9.80 21.56
CA ASN A 269 -5.53 -8.82 22.34
C ASN A 269 -4.53 -8.00 21.52
N GLY A 270 -4.80 -7.76 20.25
CA GLY A 270 -4.05 -6.77 19.52
C GLY A 270 -2.93 -7.31 18.65
N ASP A 271 -3.23 -8.32 17.88
CA ASP A 271 -2.40 -8.70 16.74
C ASP A 271 -2.33 -7.54 15.75
N ASN A 272 -1.20 -7.41 15.07
CA ASN A 272 -1.07 -6.45 13.98
C ASN A 272 -1.44 -7.14 12.65
N TYR A 273 -2.72 -7.49 12.48
CA TYR A 273 -3.19 -8.25 11.32
C TYR A 273 -2.91 -7.52 10.00
N TRP A 274 -3.19 -6.23 9.91
CA TRP A 274 -2.98 -5.47 8.67
C TRP A 274 -1.51 -5.35 8.25
N GLY A 275 -0.56 -5.38 9.20
CA GLY A 275 0.86 -5.33 8.87
C GLY A 275 1.50 -3.93 8.89
N TYR A 276 0.81 -2.88 9.32
CA TYR A 276 1.36 -1.51 9.37
C TYR A 276 2.30 -1.27 10.56
N SER A 277 3.25 -2.19 10.78
CA SER A 277 4.30 -2.05 11.81
C SER A 277 5.60 -2.71 11.33
N THR A 278 6.21 -2.13 10.29
CA THR A 278 7.35 -2.72 9.58
C THR A 278 8.58 -2.86 10.45
N LEU A 279 9.14 -4.06 10.51
CA LEU A 279 10.43 -4.38 11.12
C LEU A 279 11.58 -4.20 10.13
N ALA A 280 11.49 -4.85 8.97
CA ALA A 280 12.55 -4.91 7.97
C ALA A 280 12.00 -4.63 6.58
N TYR A 281 12.51 -3.60 5.92
CA TYR A 281 12.00 -3.11 4.64
C TYR A 281 12.33 -4.02 3.44
N PHE A 282 13.29 -4.93 3.58
CA PHE A 282 13.70 -5.84 2.50
C PHE A 282 13.15 -7.26 2.66
N ALA A 283 12.77 -7.65 3.87
CA ALA A 283 12.37 -9.02 4.18
C ALA A 283 10.89 -9.24 3.90
N PRO A 284 10.50 -10.19 3.03
CA PRO A 284 9.11 -10.67 2.97
C PRO A 284 8.68 -11.28 4.30
N ASP A 285 7.47 -10.97 4.74
CA ASP A 285 6.95 -11.46 6.02
C ASP A 285 6.78 -12.97 5.98
N ARG A 286 7.53 -13.68 6.83
CA ARG A 286 7.55 -15.15 6.91
C ARG A 286 6.22 -15.74 7.40
N ARG A 287 5.35 -14.97 8.06
CA ARG A 287 4.02 -15.46 8.49
C ARG A 287 3.13 -15.82 7.30
N TYR A 288 3.36 -15.19 6.13
CA TYR A 288 2.65 -15.47 4.89
C TYR A 288 3.32 -16.54 4.03
N ALA A 289 4.37 -17.21 4.52
CA ALA A 289 5.01 -18.31 3.82
C ALA A 289 4.59 -19.67 4.37
N CYS A 290 4.34 -20.62 3.48
CA CYS A 290 4.16 -22.03 3.83
C CYS A 290 5.54 -22.68 4.12
N ASP A 291 6.56 -22.38 3.29
CA ASP A 291 7.96 -22.72 3.54
C ASP A 291 8.64 -21.61 4.36
N ARG A 292 8.83 -21.84 5.65
CA ARG A 292 9.50 -20.92 6.56
C ARG A 292 10.99 -21.25 6.77
N SER A 293 11.58 -22.11 5.94
CA SER A 293 13.03 -22.32 5.92
C SER A 293 13.74 -21.09 5.35
N PRO A 294 15.03 -20.86 5.67
CA PRO A 294 15.77 -19.72 5.13
C PRO A 294 15.63 -19.57 3.61
N GLY A 295 15.23 -18.40 3.16
CA GLY A 295 14.90 -18.09 1.76
C GLY A 295 13.54 -18.59 1.27
N GLY A 296 12.79 -19.37 2.09
CA GLY A 296 11.46 -19.86 1.77
C GLY A 296 10.46 -18.74 1.48
N PRO A 297 10.31 -17.76 2.38
CA PRO A 297 9.40 -16.63 2.16
C PRO A 297 9.66 -15.89 0.84
N THR A 298 10.90 -15.61 0.53
CA THR A 298 11.30 -14.94 -0.72
C THR A 298 10.97 -15.78 -1.95
N ARG A 299 11.24 -17.11 -1.92
CA ARG A 299 10.93 -18.00 -3.04
C ARG A 299 9.42 -18.09 -3.29
N GLU A 300 8.61 -18.22 -2.24
CA GLU A 300 7.15 -18.28 -2.38
C GLU A 300 6.56 -16.97 -2.87
N LEU A 301 7.05 -15.83 -2.34
CA LEU A 301 6.61 -14.52 -2.79
C LEU A 301 6.86 -14.32 -4.29
N ARG A 302 8.07 -14.65 -4.78
CA ARG A 302 8.39 -14.58 -6.21
C ARG A 302 7.50 -15.51 -7.05
N ALA A 303 7.23 -16.71 -6.56
CA ALA A 303 6.33 -17.64 -7.23
C ALA A 303 4.90 -17.10 -7.31
N MET A 304 4.43 -16.41 -6.27
CA MET A 304 3.14 -15.71 -6.28
C MET A 304 3.12 -14.58 -7.32
N VAL A 305 4.11 -13.72 -7.31
CA VAL A 305 4.25 -12.62 -8.28
C VAL A 305 4.21 -13.19 -9.72
N LYS A 306 5.01 -14.23 -9.97
CA LYS A 306 5.02 -14.91 -11.27
C LYS A 306 3.66 -15.46 -11.68
N ALA A 307 2.93 -16.05 -10.75
CA ALA A 307 1.60 -16.60 -11.04
C ALA A 307 0.61 -15.52 -11.52
N PHE A 308 0.66 -14.33 -10.91
CA PHE A 308 -0.13 -13.18 -11.35
C PHE A 308 0.36 -12.63 -12.70
N HIS A 309 1.68 -12.47 -12.89
CA HIS A 309 2.26 -12.04 -14.17
C HIS A 309 1.90 -12.97 -15.32
N ASP A 310 1.93 -14.29 -15.12
CA ASP A 310 1.54 -15.30 -16.11
C ASP A 310 0.05 -15.15 -16.54
N ARG A 311 -0.76 -14.42 -15.78
CA ARG A 311 -2.15 -14.04 -16.10
C ARG A 311 -2.31 -12.58 -16.55
N GLY A 312 -1.20 -11.85 -16.72
CA GLY A 312 -1.21 -10.45 -17.11
C GLY A 312 -1.73 -9.52 -16.01
N ILE A 313 -1.70 -9.95 -14.74
CA ILE A 313 -2.08 -9.16 -13.56
C ILE A 313 -0.83 -8.54 -12.98
N LYS A 314 -0.80 -7.21 -12.83
CA LYS A 314 0.25 -6.51 -12.09
C LYS A 314 0.15 -6.82 -10.61
N VAL A 315 1.30 -6.81 -9.94
CA VAL A 315 1.37 -6.98 -8.48
C VAL A 315 1.89 -5.69 -7.85
N LEU A 316 1.06 -5.06 -7.02
CA LEU A 316 1.40 -3.87 -6.25
C LEU A 316 1.51 -4.25 -4.77
N VAL A 317 2.30 -3.51 -4.02
CA VAL A 317 2.42 -3.71 -2.56
C VAL A 317 2.28 -2.39 -1.81
N ASP A 318 1.60 -2.45 -0.69
CA ASP A 318 1.53 -1.34 0.27
C ASP A 318 2.83 -1.27 1.09
N VAL A 319 3.48 -0.10 1.08
CA VAL A 319 4.76 0.12 1.74
C VAL A 319 4.64 1.18 2.84
N VAL A 320 5.15 0.84 4.01
CA VAL A 320 5.06 1.67 5.21
C VAL A 320 6.43 2.26 5.51
N TYR A 321 6.75 3.40 4.89
CA TYR A 321 8.03 4.09 5.10
C TYR A 321 7.92 5.31 6.03
N ASN A 322 6.72 5.64 6.48
CA ASN A 322 6.49 6.80 7.33
C ASN A 322 6.93 6.56 8.79
N HIS A 323 6.89 5.33 9.28
CA HIS A 323 7.33 4.90 10.62
C HIS A 323 7.86 3.46 10.59
N THR A 324 8.28 2.93 11.73
CA THR A 324 8.73 1.55 11.91
C THR A 324 8.16 0.95 13.19
N ALA A 325 8.26 -0.37 13.34
CA ALA A 325 7.90 -1.10 14.53
C ALA A 325 8.65 -0.65 15.81
N GLU A 326 9.81 0.03 15.69
CA GLU A 326 10.48 0.61 16.87
C GLU A 326 9.65 1.69 17.55
N GLY A 327 8.62 2.24 16.89
CA GLY A 327 7.67 3.21 17.43
C GLY A 327 8.32 4.46 18.01
N GLY A 328 7.64 5.13 18.95
CA GLY A 328 8.14 6.30 19.69
C GLY A 328 8.88 5.95 20.97
N GLY A 329 9.09 4.67 21.28
CA GLY A 329 9.57 4.19 22.57
C GLY A 329 11.09 4.20 22.75
N SER A 330 11.54 3.43 23.73
CA SER A 330 12.94 3.31 24.13
C SER A 330 13.59 1.99 23.74
N SER A 331 12.87 1.11 23.06
CA SER A 331 13.40 -0.17 22.61
C SER A 331 14.41 0.00 21.47
N LEU A 332 15.47 -0.80 21.51
CA LEU A 332 16.56 -0.79 20.53
C LEU A 332 16.71 -2.19 19.94
N TYR A 333 16.33 -2.37 18.68
CA TYR A 333 16.54 -3.64 17.99
C TYR A 333 16.92 -3.50 16.52
N SER A 334 16.92 -2.26 15.97
CA SER A 334 17.37 -1.97 14.60
C SER A 334 17.92 -0.55 14.47
N LEU A 335 17.26 0.29 13.67
CA LEU A 335 17.65 1.62 13.21
C LEU A 335 18.09 2.55 14.35
N ARG A 336 17.32 2.56 15.44
CA ARG A 336 17.55 3.43 16.59
C ARG A 336 18.86 3.13 17.29
N GLY A 337 19.23 1.86 17.37
CA GLY A 337 20.49 1.41 17.99
C GLY A 337 21.71 1.66 17.10
N LEU A 338 21.55 1.76 15.78
CA LEU A 338 22.63 2.00 14.83
C LEU A 338 22.91 3.49 14.62
N ASP A 339 21.88 4.28 14.29
CA ASP A 339 22.01 5.73 14.10
C ASP A 339 20.63 6.40 14.25
N ASN A 340 20.20 6.60 15.50
CA ASN A 340 18.90 7.19 15.79
C ASN A 340 18.63 8.49 15.02
N ALA A 341 19.60 9.40 15.02
CA ALA A 341 19.45 10.70 14.36
C ALA A 341 19.61 10.62 12.83
N GLY A 342 20.17 9.55 12.30
CA GLY A 342 20.31 9.32 10.86
C GLY A 342 19.05 8.74 10.22
N TYR A 343 18.26 8.01 10.98
CA TYR A 343 17.06 7.33 10.49
C TYR A 343 15.76 7.97 10.93
N TYR A 344 15.70 8.60 12.12
CA TYR A 344 14.47 9.19 12.63
C TYR A 344 14.50 10.71 12.68
N GLN A 345 13.32 11.32 12.54
CA GLN A 345 13.12 12.74 12.67
C GLN A 345 12.99 13.10 14.16
N LEU A 346 14.03 13.76 14.69
CA LEU A 346 14.02 14.17 16.09
C LEU A 346 13.18 15.44 16.30
N ASP A 347 12.66 15.60 17.49
CA ASP A 347 12.00 16.82 17.94
C ASP A 347 12.98 17.99 18.12
N ALA A 348 12.48 19.17 18.44
CA ALA A 348 13.29 20.36 18.65
C ALA A 348 14.28 20.26 19.83
N ALA A 349 14.03 19.36 20.78
CA ALA A 349 14.94 19.11 21.91
C ALA A 349 16.08 18.15 21.53
N GLY A 350 15.97 17.45 20.38
CA GLY A 350 16.93 16.48 19.90
C GLY A 350 16.91 15.13 20.64
N THR A 351 16.00 14.93 21.57
CA THR A 351 15.95 13.73 22.42
C THR A 351 14.67 12.93 22.29
N GLY A 352 13.62 13.51 21.74
CA GLY A 352 12.36 12.88 21.34
C GLY A 352 12.20 12.82 19.82
N TYR A 353 10.98 12.54 19.37
CA TYR A 353 10.67 12.35 17.94
C TYR A 353 9.51 13.24 17.53
N THR A 354 9.45 13.59 16.23
CA THR A 354 8.20 14.00 15.61
C THR A 354 7.36 12.77 15.32
N SER A 355 6.03 12.95 15.26
CA SER A 355 5.07 11.89 14.97
C SER A 355 3.95 12.45 14.09
N SER A 356 4.26 12.73 12.83
CA SER A 356 3.28 13.19 11.83
C SER A 356 2.33 12.07 11.41
N ASN A 357 2.77 10.83 11.53
CA ASN A 357 2.01 9.63 11.25
C ASN A 357 1.01 9.26 12.37
N GLY A 358 1.21 9.77 13.60
CA GLY A 358 0.32 9.51 14.74
C GLY A 358 0.54 8.19 15.47
N VAL A 359 1.42 7.31 15.00
CA VAL A 359 1.64 5.95 15.56
C VAL A 359 3.07 5.68 16.01
N GLY A 360 4.04 6.54 15.67
CA GLY A 360 5.43 6.34 16.07
C GLY A 360 6.34 7.50 15.69
N ALA A 361 7.65 7.25 15.75
CA ALA A 361 8.65 8.19 15.29
C ALA A 361 8.61 8.30 13.76
N ASP A 362 8.56 9.52 13.22
CA ASP A 362 8.69 9.74 11.78
C ASP A 362 10.05 9.28 11.28
N VAL A 363 10.09 8.52 10.19
CA VAL A 363 11.31 8.21 9.46
C VAL A 363 11.80 9.49 8.77
N ALA A 364 13.08 9.78 8.90
CA ALA A 364 13.68 11.00 8.37
C ALA A 364 14.05 10.86 6.88
N ALA A 365 13.04 10.74 6.02
CA ALA A 365 13.17 10.45 4.58
C ALA A 365 14.06 11.46 3.81
N GLN A 366 14.32 12.66 4.37
CA GLN A 366 15.23 13.67 3.83
C GLN A 366 16.70 13.39 4.16
N LYS A 367 17.01 12.52 5.13
CA LYS A 367 18.38 12.23 5.55
C LYS A 367 18.99 11.10 4.71
N PRO A 368 20.29 11.14 4.40
CA PRO A 368 20.90 10.20 3.45
C PRO A 368 20.70 8.74 3.81
N LEU A 369 20.84 8.33 5.09
CA LEU A 369 20.69 6.94 5.50
C LEU A 369 19.25 6.44 5.33
N ALA A 370 18.27 7.19 5.84
CA ALA A 370 16.86 6.82 5.70
C ALA A 370 16.39 6.88 4.24
N ARG A 371 16.83 7.90 3.49
CA ARG A 371 16.51 8.03 2.07
C ARG A 371 17.09 6.89 1.25
N GLY A 372 18.36 6.52 1.50
CA GLY A 372 19.01 5.38 0.84
C GLY A 372 18.27 4.08 1.15
N LEU A 373 17.96 3.82 2.42
CA LEU A 373 17.22 2.64 2.85
C LEU A 373 15.88 2.49 2.10
N ILE A 374 15.12 3.59 1.96
CA ILE A 374 13.83 3.57 1.26
C ILE A 374 14.02 3.29 -0.23
N LEU A 375 14.93 4.00 -0.90
CA LEU A 375 15.16 3.85 -2.33
C LEU A 375 15.70 2.46 -2.67
N ASP A 376 16.67 1.97 -1.92
CA ASP A 376 17.24 0.62 -2.11
C ASP A 376 16.17 -0.47 -1.86
N SER A 377 15.30 -0.27 -0.90
CA SER A 377 14.17 -1.18 -0.65
C SER A 377 13.19 -1.20 -1.83
N LEU A 378 12.82 -0.04 -2.38
CA LEU A 378 11.95 0.04 -3.57
C LEU A 378 12.59 -0.66 -4.78
N HIS A 379 13.90 -0.46 -5.03
CA HIS A 379 14.63 -1.17 -6.07
C HIS A 379 14.62 -2.69 -5.83
N TYR A 380 14.84 -3.14 -4.59
CA TYR A 380 14.82 -4.57 -4.29
C TYR A 380 13.44 -5.19 -4.54
N TRP A 381 12.35 -4.56 -4.08
CA TRP A 381 10.99 -5.04 -4.31
C TRP A 381 10.63 -5.04 -5.80
N HIS A 382 11.04 -4.03 -6.56
CA HIS A 382 10.77 -3.94 -7.99
C HIS A 382 11.63 -4.89 -8.83
N GLU A 383 12.96 -4.85 -8.63
CA GLU A 383 13.91 -5.52 -9.51
C GLU A 383 14.23 -6.97 -9.09
N SER A 384 14.12 -7.29 -7.78
CA SER A 384 14.43 -8.62 -7.26
C SER A 384 13.20 -9.45 -6.90
N LEU A 385 12.11 -8.80 -6.50
CA LEU A 385 10.86 -9.48 -6.15
C LEU A 385 9.78 -9.35 -7.25
N GLY A 386 9.96 -8.44 -8.21
CA GLY A 386 9.14 -8.32 -9.42
C GLY A 386 7.87 -7.47 -9.28
N PHE A 387 7.76 -6.65 -8.24
CA PHE A 387 6.58 -5.80 -8.05
C PHE A 387 6.46 -4.71 -9.11
N ASP A 388 5.26 -4.50 -9.66
CA ASP A 388 4.96 -3.50 -10.70
C ASP A 388 4.62 -2.13 -10.13
N GLY A 389 4.47 -2.04 -8.81
CA GLY A 389 4.13 -0.77 -8.18
C GLY A 389 3.99 -0.82 -6.67
N PHE A 390 3.77 0.36 -6.11
CA PHE A 390 3.73 0.60 -4.68
C PHE A 390 2.59 1.53 -4.31
N ARG A 391 1.85 1.20 -3.24
CA ARG A 391 1.00 2.14 -2.52
C ARG A 391 1.76 2.58 -1.26
N PHE A 392 1.86 3.87 -1.03
CA PHE A 392 2.61 4.43 0.09
C PHE A 392 1.66 4.87 1.19
N ASP A 393 1.77 4.21 2.33
CA ASP A 393 1.04 4.54 3.55
C ASP A 393 1.44 5.92 4.07
N LEU A 394 0.44 6.77 4.43
CA LEU A 394 0.63 8.14 4.94
C LEU A 394 1.72 8.90 4.15
N ALA A 395 1.67 8.84 2.83
CA ALA A 395 2.72 9.27 1.92
C ALA A 395 3.21 10.73 2.10
N PRO A 396 2.41 11.71 2.58
CA PRO A 396 2.92 13.05 2.86
C PRO A 396 4.11 13.10 3.83
N VAL A 397 4.25 12.13 4.74
CA VAL A 397 5.41 12.06 5.66
C VAL A 397 6.75 11.98 4.89
N LEU A 398 6.76 11.35 3.71
CA LEU A 398 7.94 11.28 2.83
C LEU A 398 8.29 12.63 2.19
N GLY A 399 7.36 13.56 2.14
CA GLY A 399 7.55 14.90 1.61
C GLY A 399 8.10 15.90 2.63
N ASN A 400 8.39 15.48 3.87
CA ASN A 400 8.96 16.34 4.90
C ASN A 400 10.41 16.68 4.59
N ALA A 401 10.65 17.77 3.86
CA ALA A 401 12.00 18.28 3.61
C ALA A 401 12.61 18.92 4.86
N THR A 402 11.75 19.46 5.74
CA THR A 402 12.13 20.06 7.03
C THR A 402 11.12 19.70 8.11
N VAL A 403 11.53 19.78 9.38
CA VAL A 403 10.63 19.55 10.51
C VAL A 403 9.40 20.46 10.41
N GLY A 404 8.21 19.86 10.43
CA GLY A 404 6.94 20.57 10.47
C GLY A 404 6.39 21.06 9.13
N GLY A 405 6.92 20.59 8.01
CA GLY A 405 6.40 20.93 6.67
C GLY A 405 6.29 19.73 5.73
N PHE A 406 5.22 19.67 4.95
CA PHE A 406 5.09 18.74 3.82
C PHE A 406 5.44 19.50 2.54
N HIS A 407 6.55 19.11 1.90
CA HIS A 407 7.06 19.80 0.72
C HIS A 407 7.38 18.81 -0.39
N PHE A 408 6.82 19.04 -1.57
CA PHE A 408 7.11 18.28 -2.79
C PHE A 408 8.06 19.07 -3.71
N ASP A 409 9.08 19.71 -3.14
CA ASP A 409 10.10 20.36 -3.95
C ASP A 409 10.93 19.33 -4.75
N PRO A 410 11.76 19.76 -5.73
CA PRO A 410 12.54 18.84 -6.55
C PRO A 410 13.53 17.95 -5.78
N ALA A 411 13.85 18.28 -4.53
CA ALA A 411 14.72 17.49 -3.66
C ALA A 411 13.95 16.54 -2.75
N ALA A 412 12.63 16.66 -2.65
CA ALA A 412 11.80 15.79 -1.83
C ALA A 412 11.80 14.35 -2.35
N LEU A 413 11.69 13.39 -1.44
CA LEU A 413 11.74 11.97 -1.79
C LEU A 413 10.66 11.55 -2.81
N PRO A 414 9.38 11.98 -2.72
CA PRO A 414 8.37 11.61 -3.72
C PRO A 414 8.75 12.00 -5.15
N GLN A 415 9.41 13.16 -5.33
CA GLN A 415 9.90 13.57 -6.65
C GLN A 415 11.02 12.66 -7.16
N THR A 416 11.93 12.25 -6.27
CA THR A 416 13.02 11.33 -6.62
C THR A 416 12.48 9.94 -6.98
N ILE A 417 11.50 9.43 -6.23
CA ILE A 417 10.85 8.15 -6.54
C ILE A 417 10.24 8.19 -7.94
N ALA A 418 9.46 9.24 -8.28
CA ALA A 418 8.86 9.38 -9.61
C ALA A 418 9.90 9.42 -10.75
N GLN A 419 11.11 9.94 -10.46
CA GLN A 419 12.20 10.00 -11.44
C GLN A 419 12.93 8.67 -11.61
N GLN A 420 13.09 7.90 -10.54
CA GLN A 420 13.80 6.61 -10.56
C GLN A 420 12.91 5.46 -11.01
N PHE A 421 11.60 5.58 -10.83
CA PHE A 421 10.61 4.55 -11.15
C PHE A 421 9.54 5.06 -12.16
N PRO A 422 9.95 5.49 -13.38
CA PRO A 422 9.05 6.16 -14.34
C PRO A 422 7.97 5.25 -14.90
N ASP A 423 8.22 3.93 -14.96
CA ASP A 423 7.32 2.92 -15.52
C ASP A 423 6.58 2.10 -14.44
N THR A 424 6.79 2.44 -13.17
CA THR A 424 6.22 1.77 -12.01
C THR A 424 4.92 2.48 -11.57
N VAL A 425 3.93 1.74 -11.14
CA VAL A 425 2.71 2.29 -10.56
C VAL A 425 3.01 2.86 -9.17
N LEU A 426 2.87 4.16 -8.99
CA LEU A 426 3.08 4.85 -7.72
C LEU A 426 1.75 5.41 -7.23
N ILE A 427 1.28 4.94 -6.09
CA ILE A 427 0.02 5.34 -5.47
C ILE A 427 0.31 5.95 -4.10
N ALA A 428 -0.18 7.15 -3.85
CA ALA A 428 -0.09 7.78 -2.54
C ALA A 428 -1.40 7.63 -1.78
N GLU A 429 -1.33 7.30 -0.50
CA GLU A 429 -2.32 7.75 0.45
C GLU A 429 -1.99 9.21 0.78
N PRO A 430 -2.76 10.18 0.27
CA PRO A 430 -2.32 11.58 0.24
C PRO A 430 -2.69 12.39 1.49
N TRP A 431 -2.69 11.76 2.66
CA TRP A 431 -2.90 12.40 3.97
C TRP A 431 -2.09 11.73 5.07
N ALA A 432 -2.02 12.38 6.22
CA ALA A 432 -1.49 11.85 7.47
C ALA A 432 -2.30 12.42 8.64
N VAL A 433 -1.96 12.07 9.89
CA VAL A 433 -2.80 12.35 11.04
C VAL A 433 -2.72 13.81 11.51
N VAL A 434 -1.59 14.49 11.29
CA VAL A 434 -1.40 15.86 11.77
C VAL A 434 -2.08 16.90 10.88
N ALA A 435 -2.39 18.05 11.45
CA ALA A 435 -2.93 19.18 10.70
C ALA A 435 -1.99 19.61 9.56
N ASN A 436 -2.54 20.02 8.42
CA ASN A 436 -1.84 20.43 7.19
C ASN A 436 -1.09 19.27 6.48
N SER A 437 -1.54 18.04 6.66
CA SER A 437 -1.03 16.88 5.95
C SER A 437 -1.96 16.34 4.86
N TYR A 438 -3.02 17.04 4.54
CA TYR A 438 -3.96 16.68 3.47
C TYR A 438 -3.44 17.21 2.14
N GLU A 439 -2.90 16.31 1.30
CA GLU A 439 -2.16 16.62 0.08
C GLU A 439 -2.82 16.05 -1.18
N VAL A 440 -4.13 15.78 -1.14
CA VAL A 440 -4.90 15.31 -2.30
C VAL A 440 -4.83 16.33 -3.45
N GLY A 441 -4.33 15.89 -4.60
CA GLY A 441 -4.11 16.72 -5.78
C GLY A 441 -2.70 17.34 -5.87
N HIS A 442 -1.84 17.14 -4.87
CA HIS A 442 -0.55 17.83 -4.78
C HIS A 442 0.67 16.94 -5.06
N PHE A 443 0.52 15.63 -5.15
CA PHE A 443 1.64 14.75 -5.46
C PHE A 443 2.24 15.02 -6.85
N PRO A 444 3.55 14.75 -7.06
CA PRO A 444 4.22 15.02 -8.32
C PRO A 444 3.62 14.26 -9.51
N ALA A 445 3.95 14.69 -10.73
CA ALA A 445 3.67 13.90 -11.93
C ALA A 445 4.31 12.50 -11.81
N GLY A 446 3.63 11.47 -12.31
CA GLY A 446 4.01 10.08 -12.17
C GLY A 446 3.32 9.37 -11.01
N TRP A 447 2.73 10.09 -10.04
CA TRP A 447 1.95 9.52 -8.95
C TRP A 447 0.46 9.48 -9.27
N SER A 448 -0.20 8.44 -8.80
CA SER A 448 -1.65 8.41 -8.56
C SER A 448 -1.91 8.61 -7.06
N GLU A 449 -3.14 8.99 -6.70
CA GLU A 449 -3.53 9.29 -5.33
C GLU A 449 -4.87 8.66 -5.01
N TRP A 450 -5.04 8.11 -3.82
CA TRP A 450 -6.36 7.75 -3.33
C TRP A 450 -7.29 8.97 -3.31
N ASN A 451 -8.42 8.88 -4.02
CA ASN A 451 -9.33 9.99 -4.23
C ASN A 451 -10.51 9.94 -3.23
N ASP A 452 -10.29 10.44 -2.03
CA ASP A 452 -11.31 10.54 -0.99
C ASP A 452 -12.50 11.43 -1.42
N ARG A 453 -12.25 12.42 -2.30
CA ARG A 453 -13.34 13.28 -2.84
C ARG A 453 -14.32 12.48 -3.68
N PHE A 454 -13.83 11.49 -4.44
CA PHE A 454 -14.70 10.55 -5.15
C PHE A 454 -15.46 9.68 -4.15
N ARG A 455 -14.73 8.99 -3.27
CA ARG A 455 -15.27 8.09 -2.25
C ARG A 455 -16.42 8.75 -1.48
N ASP A 456 -16.13 9.88 -0.85
CA ASP A 456 -17.09 10.54 0.03
C ASP A 456 -18.30 11.09 -0.73
N THR A 457 -18.09 11.66 -1.94
CA THR A 457 -19.20 12.14 -2.76
C THR A 457 -20.17 11.02 -3.15
N ILE A 458 -19.67 9.86 -3.59
CA ILE A 458 -20.52 8.73 -3.97
C ILE A 458 -21.25 8.16 -2.75
N ARG A 459 -20.53 7.94 -1.64
CA ARG A 459 -21.12 7.43 -0.38
C ARG A 459 -22.20 8.36 0.14
N GLU A 460 -21.93 9.67 0.20
CA GLU A 460 -22.88 10.68 0.65
C GLU A 460 -24.13 10.70 -0.25
N ASP A 461 -23.94 10.70 -1.57
CA ASP A 461 -25.07 10.70 -2.52
C ASP A 461 -25.98 9.48 -2.38
N GLN A 462 -25.40 8.29 -2.19
CA GLN A 462 -26.16 7.06 -2.07
C GLN A 462 -26.83 6.88 -0.69
N ASN A 463 -26.16 7.29 0.38
CA ASN A 463 -26.48 6.90 1.75
C ASN A 463 -27.10 8.01 2.60
N GLU A 464 -26.92 9.29 2.30
CA GLU A 464 -27.47 10.40 3.07
C GLU A 464 -28.98 10.62 2.86
N ASN A 465 -29.64 9.74 2.14
CA ASN A 465 -31.10 9.60 2.03
C ASN A 465 -31.86 10.91 1.72
N GLY A 466 -31.27 11.76 0.87
CA GLY A 466 -31.87 13.04 0.46
C GLY A 466 -31.59 14.20 1.41
N THR A 467 -30.77 14.01 2.41
CA THR A 467 -30.27 15.09 3.29
C THR A 467 -28.99 15.73 2.74
N THR A 468 -28.38 15.10 1.74
CA THR A 468 -27.14 15.56 1.11
C THR A 468 -27.29 16.85 0.33
N ALA A 469 -26.23 17.65 0.31
CA ALA A 469 -26.07 18.80 -0.57
C ALA A 469 -25.43 18.44 -1.93
N ILE A 470 -25.15 17.17 -2.21
CA ILE A 470 -24.53 16.73 -3.46
C ILE A 470 -25.46 17.04 -4.64
N SER A 471 -24.97 17.83 -5.58
CA SER A 471 -25.68 18.13 -6.82
C SER A 471 -25.31 17.15 -7.94
N PRO A 472 -26.12 16.98 -8.99
CA PRO A 472 -25.74 16.20 -10.18
C PRO A 472 -24.42 16.66 -10.78
N GLY A 473 -24.11 17.98 -10.73
CA GLY A 473 -22.84 18.52 -11.24
C GLY A 473 -21.62 18.15 -10.39
N THR A 474 -21.78 18.08 -9.06
CA THR A 474 -20.74 17.58 -8.16
C THR A 474 -20.43 16.11 -8.48
N LEU A 475 -21.49 15.30 -8.58
CA LEU A 475 -21.37 13.88 -8.93
C LEU A 475 -20.73 13.69 -10.32
N ALA A 476 -21.19 14.46 -11.32
CA ALA A 476 -20.61 14.46 -12.67
C ALA A 476 -19.12 14.78 -12.66
N THR A 477 -18.67 15.72 -11.82
CA THR A 477 -17.26 16.08 -11.67
C THR A 477 -16.45 14.90 -11.12
N ARG A 478 -16.98 14.17 -10.13
CA ARG A 478 -16.32 12.97 -9.59
C ARG A 478 -16.21 11.86 -10.64
N LEU A 479 -17.33 11.53 -11.28
CA LEU A 479 -17.37 10.49 -12.34
C LEU A 479 -16.49 10.85 -13.54
N ALA A 480 -16.29 12.13 -13.82
CA ALA A 480 -15.39 12.60 -14.87
C ALA A 480 -13.89 12.61 -14.50
N GLY A 481 -13.52 12.08 -13.34
CA GLY A 481 -12.12 11.95 -12.90
C GLY A 481 -11.62 13.11 -12.03
N SER A 482 -12.52 13.86 -11.37
CA SER A 482 -12.16 14.90 -10.39
C SER A 482 -11.20 15.97 -10.94
N LYS A 483 -11.52 16.55 -12.08
CA LYS A 483 -10.69 17.57 -12.75
C LYS A 483 -10.40 18.80 -11.87
N ASP A 484 -11.27 19.13 -10.95
CA ASP A 484 -11.08 20.20 -9.97
C ASP A 484 -9.95 19.89 -8.96
N VAL A 485 -9.60 18.62 -8.78
CA VAL A 485 -8.50 18.14 -7.94
C VAL A 485 -7.22 17.96 -8.78
N TYR A 486 -7.34 17.29 -9.93
CA TYR A 486 -6.19 16.86 -10.74
C TYR A 486 -5.99 17.69 -12.03
N ALA A 487 -6.38 18.97 -12.04
CA ALA A 487 -6.45 19.81 -13.24
C ALA A 487 -5.22 19.79 -14.15
N ASN A 488 -4.03 19.66 -13.59
CA ASN A 488 -2.74 19.69 -14.29
C ASN A 488 -2.20 18.29 -14.65
N ARG A 489 -2.98 17.24 -14.41
CA ARG A 489 -2.63 15.84 -14.68
C ARG A 489 -3.69 15.19 -15.56
N SER A 490 -4.13 13.98 -15.22
CA SER A 490 -5.15 13.22 -15.96
C SER A 490 -6.12 12.56 -14.98
N PRO A 491 -7.25 11.99 -15.43
CA PRO A 491 -8.12 11.19 -14.58
C PRO A 491 -7.42 10.05 -13.85
N SER A 492 -6.41 9.44 -14.46
CA SER A 492 -5.63 8.35 -13.85
C SER A 492 -4.72 8.79 -12.70
N ALA A 493 -4.63 10.09 -12.43
CA ALA A 493 -4.03 10.58 -11.19
C ALA A 493 -4.89 10.28 -9.95
N GLY A 494 -6.18 9.96 -10.13
CA GLY A 494 -7.08 9.57 -9.05
C GLY A 494 -7.38 8.08 -9.07
N ILE A 495 -7.05 7.38 -7.98
CA ILE A 495 -7.58 6.06 -7.69
C ILE A 495 -9.00 6.25 -7.15
N THR A 496 -9.98 5.72 -7.87
CA THR A 496 -11.40 5.82 -7.49
C THR A 496 -11.82 4.55 -6.76
N TYR A 497 -12.36 4.70 -5.57
CA TYR A 497 -12.77 3.58 -4.73
C TYR A 497 -13.97 3.97 -3.88
N LEU A 498 -14.76 3.00 -3.46
CA LEU A 498 -15.83 3.18 -2.48
C LEU A 498 -15.39 2.78 -1.09
N VAL A 499 -14.61 1.73 -0.98
CA VAL A 499 -14.10 1.18 0.27
C VAL A 499 -12.64 0.75 0.09
N SER A 500 -11.95 0.55 1.20
CA SER A 500 -10.61 0.00 1.31
C SER A 500 -10.51 -0.73 2.64
N HIS A 501 -9.37 -1.39 2.93
CA HIS A 501 -9.13 -2.02 4.21
C HIS A 501 -9.43 -1.11 5.42
N ASP A 502 -9.21 0.21 5.28
CA ASP A 502 -9.46 1.21 6.34
C ASP A 502 -10.87 1.80 6.21
N GLY A 503 -11.81 1.17 6.86
CA GLY A 503 -13.21 1.57 6.86
C GLY A 503 -14.18 0.39 6.93
N PHE A 504 -15.41 0.63 6.47
CA PHE A 504 -16.38 -0.43 6.25
C PHE A 504 -16.07 -1.17 4.96
N THR A 505 -16.29 -2.50 4.95
CA THR A 505 -16.43 -3.26 3.70
C THR A 505 -17.60 -2.71 2.88
N LEU A 506 -17.65 -3.00 1.59
CA LEU A 506 -18.75 -2.54 0.72
C LEU A 506 -20.12 -3.05 1.22
N HIS A 507 -20.18 -4.27 1.74
CA HIS A 507 -21.39 -4.78 2.38
C HIS A 507 -21.80 -3.91 3.57
N ASP A 508 -20.86 -3.65 4.50
CA ASP A 508 -21.18 -2.96 5.74
C ASP A 508 -21.45 -1.47 5.53
N LEU A 509 -20.90 -0.86 4.48
CA LEU A 509 -21.22 0.49 4.05
C LEU A 509 -22.74 0.67 3.77
N TYR A 510 -23.38 -0.37 3.25
CA TYR A 510 -24.81 -0.36 2.92
C TYR A 510 -25.69 -1.17 3.90
N ALA A 511 -25.08 -1.79 4.93
CA ALA A 511 -25.81 -2.57 5.93
C ALA A 511 -25.77 -1.97 7.34
N CYS A 512 -24.94 -0.93 7.57
CA CYS A 512 -24.70 -0.37 8.89
C CYS A 512 -25.04 1.12 8.94
N ASP A 513 -25.54 1.58 10.10
CA ASP A 513 -25.79 3.01 10.37
C ASP A 513 -24.67 3.61 11.25
N ALA A 514 -23.88 2.78 11.90
CA ALA A 514 -22.75 3.18 12.77
C ALA A 514 -21.75 2.04 12.93
N SER A 515 -20.49 2.39 13.25
CA SER A 515 -19.46 1.40 13.56
C SER A 515 -19.74 0.65 14.87
N ALA A 516 -19.33 -0.61 14.91
CA ALA A 516 -19.52 -1.53 16.02
C ALA A 516 -18.21 -2.26 16.38
N ASN A 517 -17.13 -1.52 16.63
CA ASN A 517 -15.78 -2.05 16.82
C ASN A 517 -15.57 -2.79 18.16
N ALA A 518 -16.42 -2.54 19.17
CA ALA A 518 -16.30 -3.15 20.49
C ALA A 518 -17.00 -4.52 20.61
N GLN A 519 -17.29 -5.18 19.50
CA GLN A 519 -17.92 -6.50 19.49
C GLN A 519 -16.98 -7.57 20.08
N ALA A 520 -17.56 -8.72 20.45
CA ALA A 520 -16.76 -9.86 20.83
C ALA A 520 -16.13 -10.53 19.60
N TRP A 521 -15.05 -11.25 19.81
CA TRP A 521 -14.44 -12.12 18.81
C TRP A 521 -15.49 -13.02 18.11
N PRO A 522 -15.47 -13.22 16.78
CA PRO A 522 -14.40 -12.82 15.85
C PRO A 522 -14.55 -11.42 15.22
N TYR A 523 -15.55 -10.63 15.57
CA TYR A 523 -15.85 -9.33 14.96
C TYR A 523 -15.24 -8.13 15.68
N GLY A 524 -14.49 -8.35 16.71
CA GLY A 524 -13.82 -7.41 17.59
C GLY A 524 -13.23 -8.11 18.81
N PRO A 525 -12.75 -7.35 19.85
CA PRO A 525 -12.74 -5.89 19.86
C PRO A 525 -11.61 -5.27 19.01
N SER A 526 -11.87 -4.09 18.47
CA SER A 526 -10.86 -3.19 17.91
C SER A 526 -11.15 -1.76 18.38
N ASN A 527 -10.23 -0.83 18.14
CA ASN A 527 -10.39 0.57 18.52
C ASN A 527 -10.11 1.50 17.34
N GLY A 528 -10.45 2.79 17.47
CA GLY A 528 -10.25 3.76 16.39
C GLY A 528 -11.28 3.64 15.27
N GLY A 529 -10.86 3.89 14.05
CA GLY A 529 -11.69 3.92 12.86
C GLY A 529 -12.37 5.27 12.60
N SER A 530 -12.82 5.47 11.37
CA SER A 530 -13.48 6.70 10.95
C SER A 530 -14.84 6.88 11.64
N THR A 531 -15.14 8.11 12.02
CA THR A 531 -16.47 8.51 12.49
C THR A 531 -17.37 9.09 11.39
N SER A 532 -16.80 9.38 10.22
CA SER A 532 -17.49 9.93 9.04
C SER A 532 -17.53 8.87 7.93
N ASN A 533 -18.39 7.89 8.09
CA ASN A 533 -18.44 6.75 7.17
C ASN A 533 -19.39 6.94 5.99
N HIS A 534 -20.35 7.88 6.07
CA HIS A 534 -21.45 8.04 5.12
C HIS A 534 -22.15 6.71 4.82
N ALA A 535 -22.37 5.91 5.86
CA ALA A 535 -22.97 4.59 5.78
C ALA A 535 -24.47 4.63 6.10
N TRP A 536 -25.22 3.67 5.52
CA TRP A 536 -26.67 3.57 5.79
C TRP A 536 -27.15 2.14 5.61
N SER A 537 -27.87 1.61 6.59
CA SER A 537 -28.43 0.25 6.60
C SER A 537 -29.58 0.03 5.60
N HIS A 538 -30.03 1.05 4.86
CA HIS A 538 -31.22 0.98 4.01
C HIS A 538 -32.46 0.48 4.75
N GLY A 539 -32.59 0.84 6.04
CA GLY A 539 -33.67 0.39 6.91
C GLY A 539 -33.64 -1.10 7.24
N GLY A 540 -32.52 -1.77 7.03
CA GLY A 540 -32.33 -3.20 7.25
C GLY A 540 -32.91 -4.08 6.14
N ASP A 541 -33.25 -3.49 4.97
CA ASP A 541 -33.75 -4.26 3.82
C ASP A 541 -32.59 -4.86 2.99
N PRO A 542 -32.37 -6.19 3.03
CA PRO A 542 -31.25 -6.81 2.32
C PRO A 542 -31.37 -6.70 0.80
N VAL A 543 -32.56 -6.53 0.26
CA VAL A 543 -32.79 -6.34 -1.19
C VAL A 543 -32.30 -4.95 -1.62
N ALA A 544 -32.61 -3.94 -0.80
CA ALA A 544 -32.15 -2.56 -1.05
C ALA A 544 -30.63 -2.43 -0.84
N GLN A 545 -30.06 -3.11 0.17
CA GLN A 545 -28.62 -3.17 0.42
C GLN A 545 -27.86 -3.74 -0.77
N ARG A 546 -28.28 -4.89 -1.29
CA ARG A 546 -27.66 -5.52 -2.46
C ARG A 546 -27.81 -4.69 -3.75
N GLN A 547 -28.93 -3.96 -3.90
CA GLN A 547 -29.07 -3.02 -5.01
C GLN A 547 -28.09 -1.85 -4.87
N ALA A 548 -27.88 -1.34 -3.65
CA ALA A 548 -26.93 -0.26 -3.38
C ALA A 548 -25.49 -0.68 -3.68
N ILE A 549 -25.07 -1.90 -3.29
CA ILE A 549 -23.78 -2.49 -3.63
C ILE A 549 -23.57 -2.47 -5.16
N ARG A 550 -24.51 -3.02 -5.94
CA ARG A 550 -24.41 -3.03 -7.40
C ARG A 550 -24.36 -1.64 -8.01
N THR A 551 -25.13 -0.71 -7.46
CA THR A 551 -25.14 0.67 -7.96
C THR A 551 -23.83 1.38 -7.64
N GLY A 552 -23.28 1.18 -6.45
CA GLY A 552 -21.96 1.67 -6.06
C GLY A 552 -20.85 1.16 -7.00
N LEU A 553 -20.75 -0.16 -7.15
CA LEU A 553 -19.79 -0.78 -8.09
C LEU A 553 -19.95 -0.25 -9.52
N ALA A 554 -21.19 -0.02 -9.99
CA ALA A 554 -21.42 0.54 -11.31
C ALA A 554 -20.95 2.01 -11.42
N LEU A 555 -21.18 2.83 -10.41
CA LEU A 555 -20.69 4.23 -10.39
C LEU A 555 -19.16 4.27 -10.37
N GLU A 556 -18.53 3.40 -9.61
CA GLU A 556 -17.07 3.30 -9.53
C GLU A 556 -16.46 2.83 -10.86
N LEU A 557 -16.90 1.67 -11.34
CA LEU A 557 -16.31 1.02 -12.53
C LEU A 557 -16.65 1.72 -13.84
N LEU A 558 -17.66 2.61 -13.89
CA LEU A 558 -17.98 3.45 -15.03
C LEU A 558 -17.32 4.83 -14.96
N SER A 559 -16.64 5.17 -13.87
CA SER A 559 -15.92 6.43 -13.70
C SER A 559 -14.62 6.48 -14.49
N ALA A 560 -14.10 7.69 -14.73
CA ALA A 560 -12.91 7.93 -15.53
C ALA A 560 -11.58 7.77 -14.77
N GLY A 561 -11.60 7.57 -13.45
CA GLY A 561 -10.41 7.28 -12.65
C GLY A 561 -9.89 5.85 -12.83
N VAL A 562 -8.89 5.48 -12.07
CA VAL A 562 -8.41 4.10 -11.93
C VAL A 562 -9.22 3.45 -10.81
N PRO A 563 -10.11 2.51 -11.09
CA PRO A 563 -10.94 1.92 -10.05
C PRO A 563 -10.15 0.93 -9.21
N MET A 564 -10.42 0.94 -7.90
CA MET A 564 -9.91 0.00 -6.92
C MET A 564 -11.08 -0.55 -6.11
N ILE A 565 -11.30 -1.86 -6.16
CA ILE A 565 -12.26 -2.60 -5.33
C ILE A 565 -11.54 -3.34 -4.22
N GLU A 566 -12.15 -3.43 -3.05
CA GLU A 566 -11.63 -4.22 -1.94
C GLU A 566 -11.95 -5.70 -2.15
N GLY A 567 -11.03 -6.58 -1.78
CA GLY A 567 -11.25 -8.02 -1.82
C GLY A 567 -12.48 -8.45 -1.03
N GLY A 568 -13.39 -9.14 -1.71
CA GLY A 568 -14.66 -9.56 -1.13
C GLY A 568 -15.88 -8.68 -1.50
N ASP A 569 -15.68 -7.54 -2.14
CA ASP A 569 -16.79 -6.69 -2.62
C ASP A 569 -17.70 -7.43 -3.58
N GLU A 570 -17.13 -8.26 -4.44
CA GLU A 570 -17.83 -9.07 -5.45
C GLU A 570 -18.63 -10.23 -4.86
N VAL A 571 -18.43 -10.56 -3.59
CA VAL A 571 -19.19 -11.56 -2.85
C VAL A 571 -19.95 -10.97 -1.65
N ALA A 572 -19.97 -9.65 -1.53
CA ALA A 572 -20.60 -8.91 -0.43
C ALA A 572 -20.08 -9.37 0.95
N HIS A 573 -18.77 -9.52 1.09
CA HIS A 573 -18.11 -9.82 2.36
C HIS A 573 -18.39 -8.71 3.38
N GLY A 574 -18.77 -9.10 4.62
CA GLY A 574 -19.09 -8.15 5.69
C GLY A 574 -18.57 -8.60 7.04
N ILE A 575 -18.15 -7.65 7.84
CA ILE A 575 -17.56 -7.86 9.17
C ILE A 575 -18.42 -7.27 10.30
N ARG A 576 -19.73 -7.23 10.06
CA ARG A 576 -20.76 -6.80 11.03
C ARG A 576 -20.50 -5.41 11.61
N CYS A 577 -20.26 -4.44 10.74
CA CYS A 577 -20.08 -3.04 11.11
C CYS A 577 -18.80 -2.74 11.91
N ASN A 578 -17.80 -3.60 11.89
CA ASN A 578 -16.46 -3.20 12.35
C ASN A 578 -15.79 -2.42 11.21
N ASN A 579 -15.37 -1.18 11.45
CA ASN A 579 -14.73 -0.34 10.43
C ASN A 579 -13.26 -0.08 10.70
N ASN A 580 -12.63 -0.90 11.56
CA ASN A 580 -11.19 -0.81 11.85
C ASN A 580 -10.64 -2.15 12.39
N PRO A 581 -10.68 -3.23 11.60
CA PRO A 581 -10.30 -4.57 12.05
C PRO A 581 -8.77 -4.82 12.00
N TYR A 582 -7.94 -3.79 12.19
CA TYR A 582 -6.48 -3.83 12.02
C TYR A 582 -5.77 -4.90 12.85
N ASN A 583 -6.39 -5.32 13.95
CA ASN A 583 -5.88 -6.28 14.92
C ASN A 583 -6.62 -7.62 14.91
N LEU A 584 -7.46 -7.89 13.92
CA LEU A 584 -8.31 -9.08 13.89
C LEU A 584 -7.85 -10.07 12.83
N ASP A 585 -6.96 -10.99 13.20
CA ASP A 585 -6.76 -12.21 12.43
C ASP A 585 -7.84 -13.21 12.81
N SER A 586 -8.95 -13.19 12.11
CA SER A 586 -10.16 -13.90 12.54
C SER A 586 -11.03 -14.36 11.36
N PRO A 587 -11.89 -15.37 11.55
CA PRO A 587 -12.86 -15.75 10.53
C PRO A 587 -13.76 -14.61 10.01
N ALA A 588 -13.83 -13.48 10.72
CA ALA A 588 -14.59 -12.32 10.26
C ALA A 588 -13.87 -11.52 9.19
N THR A 589 -12.53 -11.54 9.17
CA THR A 589 -11.69 -10.82 8.19
C THR A 589 -11.17 -11.72 7.07
N TRP A 590 -11.40 -13.04 7.16
CA TRP A 590 -11.06 -13.98 6.10
C TRP A 590 -12.20 -14.04 5.08
N ILE A 591 -11.89 -13.86 3.81
CA ILE A 591 -12.90 -13.77 2.75
C ILE A 591 -13.35 -15.18 2.35
N ASP A 592 -14.66 -15.45 2.45
CA ASP A 592 -15.27 -16.67 1.95
C ASP A 592 -15.73 -16.49 0.49
N TYR A 593 -15.00 -17.11 -0.43
CA TYR A 593 -15.31 -17.09 -1.88
C TYR A 593 -16.26 -18.20 -2.32
N ALA A 594 -16.77 -19.04 -1.40
CA ALA A 594 -17.70 -20.13 -1.76
C ALA A 594 -18.93 -19.70 -2.59
N PRO A 595 -19.38 -18.44 -2.54
CA PRO A 595 -20.48 -17.96 -3.38
C PRO A 595 -20.12 -17.54 -4.80
N GLU A 596 -19.14 -18.13 -5.48
CA GLU A 596 -18.87 -17.83 -6.93
C GLU A 596 -20.12 -18.01 -7.83
N THR A 597 -21.15 -18.68 -7.35
CA THR A 597 -22.47 -18.77 -7.99
C THR A 597 -23.38 -17.57 -7.68
N ASP A 598 -22.96 -16.64 -6.80
CA ASP A 598 -23.77 -15.46 -6.46
C ASP A 598 -23.93 -14.56 -7.70
N PRO A 599 -25.15 -14.07 -7.96
CA PRO A 599 -25.39 -13.10 -9.03
C PRO A 599 -24.51 -11.84 -8.95
N LEU A 600 -24.06 -11.43 -7.77
CA LEU A 600 -23.18 -10.29 -7.60
C LEU A 600 -21.78 -10.52 -8.20
N TRP A 601 -21.18 -11.70 -7.99
CA TRP A 601 -19.94 -12.09 -8.67
C TRP A 601 -20.07 -11.96 -10.18
N THR A 602 -21.12 -12.57 -10.75
CA THR A 602 -21.37 -12.51 -12.19
C THR A 602 -21.63 -11.09 -12.67
N PHE A 603 -22.31 -10.26 -11.85
CA PHE A 603 -22.53 -8.85 -12.15
C PHE A 603 -21.19 -8.10 -12.23
N THR A 604 -20.33 -8.23 -11.21
CA THR A 604 -19.03 -7.59 -11.14
C THR A 604 -18.14 -8.01 -12.31
N GLN A 605 -18.05 -9.31 -12.61
CA GLN A 605 -17.31 -9.85 -13.76
C GLN A 605 -17.77 -9.22 -15.09
N ARG A 606 -19.08 -9.15 -15.31
CA ARG A 606 -19.63 -8.58 -16.56
C ARG A 606 -19.43 -7.07 -16.63
N LEU A 607 -19.46 -6.38 -15.50
CA LEU A 607 -19.22 -4.95 -15.46
C LEU A 607 -17.74 -4.62 -15.75
N LEU A 608 -16.81 -5.41 -15.22
CA LEU A 608 -15.39 -5.33 -15.53
C LEU A 608 -15.11 -5.61 -17.03
N ALA A 609 -15.72 -6.68 -17.57
CA ALA A 609 -15.64 -6.98 -19.00
C ALA A 609 -16.25 -5.85 -19.85
N PHE A 610 -17.35 -5.24 -19.40
CA PHE A 610 -17.96 -4.09 -20.06
C PHE A 610 -17.01 -2.89 -20.08
N ARG A 611 -16.39 -2.53 -18.93
CA ARG A 611 -15.38 -1.46 -18.85
C ARG A 611 -14.21 -1.74 -19.79
N ALA A 612 -13.70 -2.98 -19.82
CA ALA A 612 -12.60 -3.38 -20.70
C ALA A 612 -12.94 -3.23 -22.19
N ALA A 613 -14.20 -3.54 -22.56
CA ALA A 613 -14.69 -3.45 -23.94
C ALA A 613 -14.98 -2.01 -24.40
N HIS A 614 -15.09 -1.04 -23.50
CA HIS A 614 -15.46 0.34 -23.80
C HIS A 614 -14.33 1.34 -23.47
N PRO A 615 -13.37 1.59 -24.39
CA PRO A 615 -12.25 2.51 -24.16
C PRO A 615 -12.68 3.93 -23.79
N SER A 616 -13.86 4.37 -24.18
CA SER A 616 -14.39 5.68 -23.81
C SER A 616 -14.52 5.90 -22.30
N LEU A 617 -14.61 4.83 -21.50
CA LEU A 617 -14.62 4.86 -20.04
C LEU A 617 -13.19 5.00 -19.44
N ARG A 618 -12.15 4.86 -20.27
CA ARG A 618 -10.74 4.95 -19.88
C ARG A 618 -9.98 5.90 -20.83
N PRO A 619 -10.39 7.20 -20.91
CA PRO A 619 -9.83 8.12 -21.89
C PRO A 619 -8.36 8.48 -21.58
N ASP A 620 -7.57 8.76 -22.63
CA ASP A 620 -6.22 9.31 -22.49
C ASP A 620 -6.22 10.72 -21.88
N GLY A 621 -7.27 11.47 -22.15
CA GLY A 621 -7.48 12.80 -21.62
C GLY A 621 -8.64 12.85 -20.63
N TRP A 622 -9.18 14.04 -20.42
CA TRP A 622 -10.31 14.20 -19.53
C TRP A 622 -11.59 13.58 -20.13
N PHE A 623 -12.32 12.87 -19.27
CA PHE A 623 -13.62 12.31 -19.58
C PHE A 623 -14.62 13.44 -19.89
N ALA A 624 -15.17 13.44 -21.07
CA ALA A 624 -16.01 14.51 -21.58
C ALA A 624 -17.30 13.97 -22.25
N PRO A 625 -18.19 13.31 -21.50
CA PRO A 625 -19.48 12.91 -22.02
C PRO A 625 -20.39 14.11 -22.19
N THR A 626 -21.48 13.95 -22.92
CA THR A 626 -22.60 14.89 -22.86
C THR A 626 -23.45 14.56 -21.63
N TRP A 627 -23.48 15.46 -20.66
CA TRP A 627 -24.36 15.34 -19.48
C TRP A 627 -25.77 15.69 -19.84
N LEU A 628 -26.73 14.86 -19.41
CA LEU A 628 -28.13 14.96 -19.77
C LEU A 628 -29.03 15.03 -18.53
N ASP A 629 -30.20 15.67 -18.69
CA ASP A 629 -31.26 15.72 -17.70
C ASP A 629 -32.28 14.57 -17.86
N ASP A 630 -33.32 14.55 -17.03
CA ASP A 630 -34.41 13.56 -17.04
C ASP A 630 -35.26 13.60 -18.31
N THR A 631 -35.18 14.69 -19.08
CA THR A 631 -35.93 14.89 -20.34
C THR A 631 -35.10 14.51 -21.59
N GLY A 632 -33.88 14.05 -21.40
CA GLY A 632 -32.94 13.63 -22.49
C GLY A 632 -32.25 14.79 -23.19
N HIS A 633 -32.37 16.03 -22.65
CA HIS A 633 -31.66 17.19 -23.17
C HIS A 633 -30.35 17.42 -22.44
N VAL A 634 -29.48 18.20 -23.06
CA VAL A 634 -28.21 18.62 -22.40
C VAL A 634 -28.55 19.35 -21.11
N ALA A 635 -28.04 18.83 -20.00
CA ALA A 635 -28.30 19.38 -18.67
C ALA A 635 -27.78 20.81 -18.55
N SER A 636 -28.62 21.71 -18.16
CA SER A 636 -28.24 23.12 -17.92
C SER A 636 -27.41 23.25 -16.64
N GLY A 637 -26.63 24.33 -16.51
CA GLY A 637 -25.91 24.63 -15.26
C GLY A 637 -26.84 24.75 -14.05
N ALA A 638 -28.08 25.23 -14.25
CA ALA A 638 -29.10 25.30 -13.21
C ALA A 638 -29.57 23.90 -12.78
N TYR A 639 -29.76 22.98 -13.72
CA TYR A 639 -30.06 21.57 -13.43
C TYR A 639 -28.93 20.88 -12.67
N LEU A 640 -27.70 21.01 -13.18
CA LEU A 640 -26.53 20.41 -12.57
C LEU A 640 -26.20 20.96 -11.17
N GLY A 641 -26.57 22.21 -10.89
CA GLY A 641 -26.41 22.85 -9.58
C GLY A 641 -27.50 22.56 -8.55
N ASP A 642 -28.60 21.92 -8.95
CA ASP A 642 -29.75 21.68 -8.09
C ASP A 642 -29.70 20.27 -7.47
N ALA A 643 -29.36 20.19 -6.17
CA ALA A 643 -29.26 18.92 -5.44
C ALA A 643 -30.60 18.13 -5.38
N THR A 644 -31.73 18.75 -5.66
CA THR A 644 -33.06 18.09 -5.67
C THR A 644 -33.34 17.30 -6.95
N LYS A 645 -32.51 17.46 -7.99
CA LYS A 645 -32.69 16.75 -9.26
C LYS A 645 -32.43 15.26 -9.11
N PRO A 646 -33.39 14.40 -9.51
CA PRO A 646 -33.29 12.97 -9.25
C PRO A 646 -32.37 12.21 -10.22
N ILE A 647 -32.10 12.77 -11.38
CA ILE A 647 -31.37 12.05 -12.45
C ILE A 647 -30.05 12.74 -12.76
N LEU A 648 -29.00 11.91 -12.89
CA LEU A 648 -27.81 12.26 -13.63
C LEU A 648 -27.66 11.25 -14.77
N ALA A 649 -27.66 11.73 -16.01
CA ALA A 649 -27.43 10.88 -17.16
C ALA A 649 -26.28 11.42 -18.02
N TRP A 650 -25.64 10.52 -18.77
CA TRP A 650 -24.58 10.92 -19.71
C TRP A 650 -24.52 10.01 -20.93
N GLN A 651 -24.14 10.60 -22.05
CA GLN A 651 -23.91 9.92 -23.30
C GLN A 651 -22.49 10.13 -23.75
N MET A 652 -21.81 9.03 -24.11
CA MET A 652 -20.48 9.11 -24.70
C MET A 652 -20.56 9.61 -26.14
N THR A 653 -19.62 10.48 -26.52
CA THR A 653 -19.56 11.05 -27.86
C THR A 653 -18.76 10.17 -28.85
N SER A 654 -17.82 9.39 -28.32
CA SER A 654 -16.93 8.50 -29.08
C SER A 654 -17.47 7.08 -29.26
N GLU A 655 -18.44 6.69 -28.46
CA GLU A 655 -19.08 5.37 -28.48
C GLU A 655 -20.60 5.51 -28.30
N PRO A 656 -21.41 4.62 -28.87
CA PRO A 656 -22.86 4.67 -28.74
C PRO A 656 -23.31 4.12 -27.38
N LEU A 657 -22.90 4.78 -26.31
CA LEU A 657 -23.12 4.41 -24.92
C LEU A 657 -23.87 5.51 -24.18
N TYR A 658 -24.93 5.15 -23.45
CA TYR A 658 -25.72 6.02 -22.58
C TYR A 658 -25.87 5.38 -21.22
N VAL A 659 -25.69 6.17 -20.16
CA VAL A 659 -25.89 5.75 -18.77
C VAL A 659 -26.81 6.74 -18.07
N ALA A 660 -27.71 6.23 -17.22
CA ALA A 660 -28.59 7.04 -16.37
C ALA A 660 -28.59 6.48 -14.95
N TYR A 661 -28.40 7.36 -13.97
CA TYR A 661 -28.48 7.06 -12.56
C TYR A 661 -29.61 7.85 -11.90
N ASN A 662 -30.54 7.13 -11.28
CA ASN A 662 -31.61 7.70 -10.47
C ASN A 662 -31.17 7.75 -9.01
N ARG A 663 -30.85 8.93 -8.53
CA ARG A 663 -30.39 9.23 -7.17
C ARG A 663 -31.52 9.20 -6.14
N SER A 664 -32.78 9.38 -6.60
CA SER A 664 -33.92 9.46 -5.71
C SER A 664 -34.42 8.08 -5.26
N PRO A 665 -35.14 7.99 -4.13
CA PRO A 665 -35.75 6.73 -3.71
C PRO A 665 -36.93 6.31 -4.56
N ASN A 666 -37.46 7.20 -5.39
CA ASN A 666 -38.66 6.95 -6.17
C ASN A 666 -38.32 6.60 -7.62
N LYS A 667 -39.18 5.82 -8.26
CA LYS A 667 -39.14 5.57 -9.70
C LYS A 667 -39.33 6.88 -10.46
N VAL A 668 -38.52 7.12 -11.49
CA VAL A 668 -38.59 8.29 -12.36
C VAL A 668 -38.69 7.84 -13.81
N THR A 669 -39.65 8.35 -14.54
CA THR A 669 -39.75 8.19 -15.99
C THR A 669 -38.80 9.17 -16.66
N ILE A 670 -37.79 8.67 -17.36
CA ILE A 670 -36.81 9.45 -18.12
C ILE A 670 -37.13 9.40 -19.62
N THR A 671 -36.83 10.47 -20.33
CA THR A 671 -36.81 10.48 -21.79
C THR A 671 -35.40 10.22 -22.30
N LEU A 672 -35.24 9.26 -23.20
CA LEU A 672 -33.95 8.92 -23.76
C LEU A 672 -33.56 9.86 -24.88
N PRO A 673 -32.28 10.21 -25.05
CA PRO A 673 -31.81 10.93 -26.23
C PRO A 673 -32.00 10.06 -27.48
N ALA A 674 -32.13 10.69 -28.66
CA ALA A 674 -32.18 9.95 -29.90
C ALA A 674 -30.90 9.07 -30.07
N PRO A 675 -31.07 7.80 -30.42
CA PRO A 675 -29.88 6.96 -30.73
C PRO A 675 -29.20 7.47 -32.01
N PRO A 676 -27.94 7.10 -32.26
CA PRO A 676 -27.28 7.39 -33.52
C PRO A 676 -28.09 6.91 -34.72
N SER A 677 -27.95 7.60 -35.84
CA SER A 677 -28.78 7.34 -37.05
C SER A 677 -28.69 5.85 -37.48
N GLY A 678 -29.88 5.25 -37.63
CA GLY A 678 -30.01 3.83 -38.02
C GLY A 678 -29.85 2.82 -36.90
N MET A 679 -29.70 3.28 -35.66
CA MET A 679 -29.55 2.43 -34.47
C MET A 679 -30.78 2.55 -33.52
N ALA A 680 -30.85 1.64 -32.56
CA ALA A 680 -31.79 1.68 -31.45
C ALA A 680 -31.06 1.47 -30.14
N TRP A 681 -31.60 2.00 -29.04
CA TRP A 681 -31.06 1.74 -27.71
C TRP A 681 -31.46 0.34 -27.22
N TYR A 682 -30.48 -0.38 -26.68
CA TYR A 682 -30.65 -1.69 -26.04
C TYR A 682 -30.09 -1.63 -24.62
N ARG A 683 -30.80 -2.24 -23.68
CA ARG A 683 -30.31 -2.31 -22.29
C ARG A 683 -29.19 -3.34 -22.19
N ALA A 684 -27.99 -2.90 -21.82
CA ALA A 684 -26.88 -3.76 -21.47
C ALA A 684 -27.00 -4.19 -20.02
N ALA A 685 -27.21 -3.25 -19.07
CA ALA A 685 -27.34 -3.55 -17.65
C ALA A 685 -28.35 -2.61 -16.96
N ASN A 686 -28.84 -3.04 -15.79
CA ASN A 686 -29.60 -2.17 -14.86
C ASN A 686 -29.48 -2.77 -13.45
N THR A 687 -29.07 -1.97 -12.47
CA THR A 687 -28.77 -2.40 -11.09
C THR A 687 -30.03 -2.69 -10.24
N ALA A 688 -31.24 -2.46 -10.77
CA ALA A 688 -32.49 -2.70 -10.06
C ALA A 688 -32.62 -4.12 -9.54
N SER A 689 -33.13 -4.28 -8.34
CA SER A 689 -33.19 -5.55 -7.60
C SER A 689 -33.96 -6.66 -8.32
N PHE A 690 -35.01 -6.33 -9.08
CA PHE A 690 -35.81 -7.33 -9.80
C PHE A 690 -35.06 -8.03 -10.94
N LEU A 691 -33.87 -7.53 -11.33
CA LEU A 691 -33.02 -8.11 -12.36
C LEU A 691 -31.86 -8.94 -11.77
N GLU A 692 -31.74 -9.04 -10.46
CA GLU A 692 -30.62 -9.70 -9.80
C GLU A 692 -30.44 -11.17 -10.24
N ALA A 693 -31.52 -11.90 -10.40
CA ALA A 693 -31.50 -13.31 -10.87
C ALA A 693 -30.84 -13.49 -12.25
N SER A 694 -30.77 -12.44 -13.08
CA SER A 694 -30.02 -12.41 -14.35
C SER A 694 -28.63 -11.77 -14.21
N ALA A 695 -28.16 -11.56 -12.99
CA ALA A 695 -26.96 -10.79 -12.67
C ALA A 695 -27.02 -9.37 -13.27
N ASN A 696 -28.20 -8.77 -13.36
CA ASN A 696 -28.46 -7.39 -13.80
C ASN A 696 -27.97 -7.02 -15.21
N PHE A 697 -27.49 -8.00 -15.98
CA PHE A 697 -27.12 -7.85 -17.39
C PHE A 697 -28.10 -8.56 -18.31
N THR A 698 -28.40 -7.95 -19.47
CA THR A 698 -29.15 -8.62 -20.52
C THR A 698 -28.26 -9.68 -21.19
N ARG A 699 -28.80 -10.87 -21.42
CA ARG A 699 -28.05 -11.92 -22.11
C ARG A 699 -27.91 -11.61 -23.60
N PRO A 700 -26.78 -11.94 -24.24
CA PRO A 700 -26.64 -11.82 -25.67
C PRO A 700 -27.76 -12.54 -26.43
N GLY A 701 -28.44 -11.82 -27.33
CA GLY A 701 -29.57 -12.33 -28.11
C GLY A 701 -30.94 -12.20 -27.43
N GLU A 702 -31.01 -11.76 -26.19
CA GLU A 702 -32.26 -11.45 -25.45
C GLU A 702 -32.56 -9.95 -25.41
N GLU A 703 -31.72 -9.13 -26.09
CA GLU A 703 -31.88 -7.68 -26.09
C GLU A 703 -33.13 -7.29 -26.90
N THR A 704 -33.92 -6.43 -26.30
CA THR A 704 -35.05 -5.77 -26.98
C THR A 704 -34.81 -4.26 -27.02
N PRO A 705 -35.20 -3.58 -28.12
CA PRO A 705 -35.10 -2.13 -28.19
C PRO A 705 -35.87 -1.46 -27.04
N VAL A 706 -35.18 -0.49 -26.42
CA VAL A 706 -35.84 0.34 -25.38
C VAL A 706 -36.67 1.43 -26.04
N GLN A 707 -37.83 1.69 -25.46
CA GLN A 707 -38.71 2.77 -25.94
C GLN A 707 -38.10 4.16 -25.71
N ALA A 708 -38.65 5.19 -26.32
CA ALA A 708 -38.19 6.58 -26.16
C ALA A 708 -38.27 7.09 -24.71
N THR A 709 -39.04 6.42 -23.86
CA THR A 709 -39.10 6.68 -22.43
C THR A 709 -38.79 5.39 -21.66
N TYR A 710 -38.22 5.53 -20.47
CA TYR A 710 -37.89 4.41 -19.59
C TYR A 710 -38.21 4.74 -18.12
N ASP A 711 -38.86 3.81 -17.43
CA ASP A 711 -39.14 3.91 -16.01
C ASP A 711 -37.94 3.39 -15.23
N LEU A 712 -37.06 4.28 -14.76
CA LEU A 712 -35.88 3.94 -14.01
C LEU A 712 -36.21 3.87 -12.51
N ASP A 713 -36.01 2.70 -11.92
CA ASP A 713 -36.29 2.49 -10.50
C ASP A 713 -35.43 3.38 -9.60
N GLY A 714 -35.95 3.65 -8.39
CA GLY A 714 -35.23 4.47 -7.42
C GLY A 714 -33.89 3.85 -7.03
N ARG A 715 -32.85 4.67 -6.88
CA ARG A 715 -31.49 4.29 -6.51
C ARG A 715 -30.86 3.25 -7.44
N ALA A 716 -31.26 3.24 -8.70
CA ALA A 716 -30.77 2.32 -9.72
C ALA A 716 -30.01 3.06 -10.82
N LEU A 717 -29.07 2.37 -11.42
CA LEU A 717 -28.29 2.81 -12.57
C LEU A 717 -28.60 1.89 -13.78
N MET A 718 -28.75 2.48 -14.95
CA MET A 718 -29.00 1.77 -16.21
C MET A 718 -27.92 2.11 -17.23
N ILE A 719 -27.49 1.10 -17.98
CA ILE A 719 -26.55 1.21 -19.10
C ILE A 719 -27.26 0.79 -20.38
N LEU A 720 -27.22 1.66 -21.40
CA LEU A 720 -27.71 1.36 -22.74
C LEU A 720 -26.58 1.45 -23.76
N VAL A 721 -26.62 0.56 -24.74
CA VAL A 721 -25.76 0.60 -25.94
C VAL A 721 -26.65 0.74 -27.17
N ALA A 722 -26.26 1.54 -28.15
CA ALA A 722 -26.98 1.61 -29.40
C ALA A 722 -26.37 0.65 -30.45
N ARG A 723 -27.21 -0.08 -31.11
CA ARG A 723 -26.84 -1.05 -32.16
C ARG A 723 -27.75 -0.90 -33.38
#